data_2c15b218383f68fc7469ddac221b23de
#
_entry.id   2c15b218383f68fc7469ddac221b23de
#
_cell.length_a   1.000
_cell.length_b   1.000
_cell.length_c   1.000
_cell.angle_alpha   90.00
_cell.angle_beta   90.00
_cell.angle_gamma   90.00
#
_symmetry.space_group_name_H-M   'P 1'
#
loop_
_entity.id
_entity.type
_entity.pdbx_description
1 polymer ?
#
loop_
_entity_poly.entity_id
_entity_poly.type
_entity_poly.pdbx_seq_one_letter_code
_entity_poly.pdbx_strand_id
1 'polypeptide(L)'
;MKKIYLLLLCITTGFFATAQNSSRQFMLKHEFIPEKIKSDFSAQPKGVVLWENQFDTASQWILDNTCAYSAYNIVGGYDYANQTVINAPSACTSPGTVATDPGTGNTAQWRFETDGNVIPVGALAPFGSSSVSNGFLFIDSDATGGGDGDGTPIFVTATIATPIDLTGESSVVLSFSHNYRWWQDTRGVRVSGDSGATWVQYEITNNSGYPNDQNSGNPEITSIDVSADVGGQSQVLIQFYYEDNDFWAWYWAVDDVKISRKDQNNIQANSAYVYGESLYGAEYGRIPLDEVDANWVLGAVVSNDGVNDQTNVTLDTDFGSFTTSTSFGIVEADSTSTIESLEPLTLTTGVYQGTFTVSSDSDQVGGANFGDNTFERNFEVTSGEFSLDGIGLHPAGQEVLSGLGSASFTGGEDGLVCANYYPLKQTQVLNSVRTYIDPLNSSAGAEIILYVIDSLSFTSGAFGNAVFTSDLYSLTTNDVSVGYFDMPTTLLSGWDPVNNTSTWENLNLSPGGYYVGVELFSGGGTYDVTIVDDVTVGQPAWSSAVWIPQDQAYTNGNAFAIRLNFGANVGINENVTNNVSIYPNPTSDVLNISTNSNDLSELIIKDITGKIVFNKNFNTNITVNTENYAKGVYLIDVKNNLGIVSEKITVQ
;
A
#
# COMPACT_ATOMS: atom_id res chain seq x y z
N MET A 1 18.08 18.76 -46.19
CA MET A 1 16.79 19.28 -45.74
C MET A 1 16.74 19.08 -44.23
N LYS A 2 16.96 20.15 -43.49
CA LYS A 2 16.98 20.12 -42.03
C LYS A 2 15.54 20.19 -41.52
N LYS A 3 15.09 19.22 -40.74
CA LYS A 3 13.81 19.30 -40.02
C LYS A 3 14.03 20.09 -38.74
N ILE A 4 13.40 21.24 -38.66
CA ILE A 4 13.33 22.10 -37.49
C ILE A 4 12.20 21.52 -36.62
N TYR A 5 12.52 21.08 -35.42
CA TYR A 5 11.52 20.79 -34.38
C TYR A 5 11.20 22.10 -33.66
N LEU A 6 9.95 22.49 -33.78
CA LEU A 6 9.40 23.64 -33.09
C LEU A 6 9.06 23.20 -31.68
N LEU A 7 9.86 23.60 -30.68
CA LEU A 7 9.57 23.44 -29.27
C LEU A 7 8.53 24.50 -28.89
N LEU A 8 7.28 24.09 -28.67
CA LEU A 8 6.24 25.00 -28.17
C LEU A 8 6.40 25.09 -26.65
N LEU A 9 7.00 26.16 -26.19
CA LEU A 9 7.09 26.52 -24.78
C LEU A 9 5.71 27.08 -24.34
N CYS A 10 4.86 26.29 -23.77
CA CYS A 10 3.68 26.79 -23.05
C CYS A 10 4.10 27.29 -21.67
N ILE A 11 4.26 28.60 -21.57
CA ILE A 11 4.34 29.29 -20.28
C ILE A 11 2.90 29.34 -19.74
N THR A 12 2.54 28.39 -18.91
CA THR A 12 1.36 28.50 -18.06
C THR A 12 1.79 29.17 -16.76
N THR A 13 1.23 30.34 -16.50
CA THR A 13 1.30 31.00 -15.19
C THR A 13 0.65 30.06 -14.18
N GLY A 14 1.49 29.43 -13.36
CA GLY A 14 1.02 28.46 -12.36
C GLY A 14 0.23 29.15 -11.26
N PHE A 15 -0.99 28.74 -11.09
CA PHE A 15 -1.58 28.70 -9.76
C PHE A 15 -0.97 27.48 -9.10
N PHE A 16 -0.17 27.68 -8.07
CA PHE A 16 0.29 26.61 -7.19
C PHE A 16 -0.91 26.10 -6.39
N ALA A 17 -1.67 25.18 -6.98
CA ALA A 17 -2.35 24.21 -6.17
C ALA A 17 -1.23 23.29 -5.65
N THR A 18 -0.95 23.30 -4.37
CA THR A 18 -0.10 22.30 -3.69
C THR A 18 -0.86 20.99 -3.74
N ALA A 19 -0.83 20.33 -4.89
CA ALA A 19 -1.41 19.01 -5.04
C ALA A 19 -0.50 18.03 -4.30
N GLN A 20 -0.93 17.58 -3.15
CA GLN A 20 -0.43 16.38 -2.51
C GLN A 20 -0.61 15.21 -3.47
N ASN A 21 0.19 15.04 -4.49
CA ASN A 21 0.16 13.82 -5.28
C ASN A 21 1.15 13.83 -6.43
N SER A 22 2.38 13.55 -6.10
CA SER A 22 3.41 13.28 -7.09
C SER A 22 3.41 11.83 -7.59
N SER A 23 2.68 10.91 -6.97
CA SER A 23 2.57 9.51 -7.42
C SER A 23 1.64 9.29 -8.62
N ARG A 24 0.96 10.34 -9.10
CA ARG A 24 0.02 10.21 -10.21
C ARG A 24 0.64 10.65 -11.51
N GLN A 25 0.81 9.69 -12.39
CA GLN A 25 1.28 9.94 -13.76
C GLN A 25 0.09 10.10 -14.70
N PHE A 26 0.21 10.99 -15.67
CA PHE A 26 -0.76 11.13 -16.75
C PHE A 26 -0.91 9.80 -17.49
N MET A 27 -2.15 9.34 -17.72
CA MET A 27 -2.41 8.12 -18.49
C MET A 27 -2.04 8.34 -19.96
N LEU A 28 -0.79 8.06 -20.30
CA LEU A 28 -0.34 8.01 -21.67
C LEU A 28 -0.97 6.81 -22.37
N LYS A 29 -1.48 7.02 -23.59
CA LYS A 29 -1.97 5.95 -24.44
C LYS A 29 -0.83 4.95 -24.69
N HIS A 30 -1.00 3.71 -24.20
CA HIS A 30 -0.32 2.51 -24.65
C HIS A 30 1.21 2.53 -24.71
N GLU A 31 1.89 2.69 -23.60
CA GLU A 31 3.16 2.00 -23.41
C GLU A 31 3.15 1.37 -22.02
N PHE A 32 3.00 0.08 -22.03
CA PHE A 32 3.07 -0.77 -20.87
C PHE A 32 4.55 -0.98 -20.55
N ILE A 33 5.03 -0.37 -19.49
CA ILE A 33 6.25 -0.76 -18.81
C ILE A 33 5.82 -1.12 -17.40
N PRO A 34 5.89 -2.38 -17.00
CA PRO A 34 5.63 -2.76 -15.63
C PRO A 34 6.77 -2.24 -14.76
N GLU A 35 6.71 -0.98 -14.34
CA GLU A 35 7.47 -0.57 -13.17
C GLU A 35 6.78 -1.21 -11.96
N LYS A 36 7.26 -2.37 -11.60
CA LYS A 36 6.87 -2.99 -10.35
C LYS A 36 7.56 -2.25 -9.23
N ILE A 37 6.76 -1.55 -8.44
CA ILE A 37 7.22 -0.96 -7.20
C ILE A 37 7.81 -2.09 -6.39
N LYS A 38 9.07 -1.96 -6.01
CA LYS A 38 9.69 -2.85 -5.03
C LYS A 38 8.78 -2.82 -3.81
N SER A 39 8.24 -3.95 -3.42
CA SER A 39 7.74 -4.08 -2.06
C SER A 39 8.93 -3.85 -1.14
N ASP A 40 8.84 -2.83 -0.29
CA ASP A 40 9.93 -2.37 0.57
C ASP A 40 10.25 -3.33 1.74
N PHE A 41 10.20 -4.61 1.48
CA PHE A 41 10.88 -5.57 2.35
C PHE A 41 12.33 -5.65 1.86
N SER A 42 13.10 -4.59 2.16
CA SER A 42 14.55 -4.68 2.03
C SER A 42 15.00 -5.72 3.03
N ALA A 43 15.36 -6.89 2.52
CA ALA A 43 15.98 -7.90 3.35
C ALA A 43 17.15 -7.27 4.08
N GLN A 44 17.26 -7.52 5.40
CA GLN A 44 18.46 -7.13 6.15
C GLN A 44 19.67 -7.66 5.39
N PRO A 45 20.70 -6.84 5.13
CA PRO A 45 21.88 -7.34 4.44
C PRO A 45 22.38 -8.55 5.22
N LYS A 46 22.41 -9.68 4.55
CA LYS A 46 22.99 -10.88 5.06
C LYS A 46 24.50 -10.74 4.96
N GLY A 47 25.20 -11.39 5.82
CA GLY A 47 26.64 -11.36 5.86
C GLY A 47 27.14 -11.16 7.28
N VAL A 48 28.42 -11.36 7.45
CA VAL A 48 29.06 -11.17 8.77
C VAL A 48 29.12 -9.70 9.10
N VAL A 49 28.42 -9.28 10.16
CA VAL A 49 28.53 -7.92 10.70
C VAL A 49 29.97 -7.71 11.17
N LEU A 50 30.63 -6.73 10.59
CA LEU A 50 32.02 -6.34 10.92
C LEU A 50 32.02 -5.22 11.95
N TRP A 51 31.04 -4.34 11.88
CA TRP A 51 30.86 -3.22 12.78
C TRP A 51 29.37 -2.83 12.83
N GLU A 52 28.91 -2.43 14.02
CA GLU A 52 27.54 -1.93 14.20
C GLU A 52 27.48 -0.81 15.24
N ASN A 53 26.46 0.04 15.13
CA ASN A 53 26.15 1.09 16.07
C ASN A 53 24.63 1.30 16.16
N GLN A 54 24.11 1.20 17.36
CA GLN A 54 22.67 1.36 17.67
C GLN A 54 22.39 2.67 18.43
N PHE A 55 23.29 3.63 18.35
CA PHE A 55 23.22 4.94 19.01
C PHE A 55 23.03 4.90 20.54
N ASP A 56 23.37 3.78 21.18
CA ASP A 56 23.32 3.58 22.62
C ASP A 56 24.31 4.49 23.39
N THR A 57 25.25 5.08 22.69
CA THR A 57 26.29 5.96 23.24
C THR A 57 26.51 7.17 22.33
N ALA A 58 25.89 8.29 22.70
CA ALA A 58 25.94 9.54 21.94
C ALA A 58 27.38 10.05 21.64
N SER A 59 28.35 9.79 22.53
CA SER A 59 29.76 10.22 22.33
C SER A 59 30.49 9.49 21.20
N GLN A 60 29.90 8.46 20.62
CA GLN A 60 30.43 7.78 19.45
C GLN A 60 30.22 8.57 18.15
N TRP A 61 29.41 9.62 18.18
CA TRP A 61 29.15 10.48 17.05
C TRP A 61 29.50 11.94 17.33
N ILE A 62 30.07 12.60 16.35
CA ILE A 62 30.36 14.03 16.35
C ILE A 62 29.26 14.70 15.54
N LEU A 63 28.43 15.51 16.18
CA LEU A 63 27.37 16.28 15.54
C LEU A 63 27.90 17.67 15.19
N ASP A 64 27.88 18.03 13.92
CA ASP A 64 28.15 19.39 13.46
C ASP A 64 26.83 20.04 13.02
N ASN A 65 26.25 20.81 13.91
CA ASN A 65 25.02 21.56 13.75
C ASN A 65 25.27 23.05 13.51
N THR A 66 26.52 23.45 13.29
CA THR A 66 26.93 24.85 13.27
C THR A 66 27.07 25.39 11.85
N CYS A 67 26.52 24.74 10.86
CA CYS A 67 26.49 25.20 9.50
C CYS A 67 25.10 25.71 9.11
N ALA A 68 24.82 26.95 9.47
CA ALA A 68 23.70 27.68 8.89
C ALA A 68 24.17 28.47 7.67
N TYR A 69 23.40 28.49 6.62
CA TYR A 69 23.65 29.36 5.47
C TYR A 69 23.05 30.75 5.74
N SER A 70 23.87 31.78 5.75
CA SER A 70 23.38 33.16 5.82
C SER A 70 23.07 33.68 4.42
N ALA A 71 21.87 33.48 3.93
CA ALA A 71 21.33 33.95 2.65
C ALA A 71 21.67 33.09 1.40
N TYR A 72 20.67 32.94 0.58
CA TYR A 72 20.54 32.49 -0.78
C TYR A 72 21.79 32.60 -1.68
N ASN A 73 22.84 31.92 -1.35
CA ASN A 73 23.97 31.70 -2.23
C ASN A 73 24.34 30.23 -2.19
N ILE A 74 23.40 29.39 -2.64
CA ILE A 74 23.74 28.05 -3.08
C ILE A 74 24.61 28.24 -4.31
N VAL A 75 25.92 28.42 -4.10
CA VAL A 75 26.89 28.36 -5.17
C VAL A 75 27.02 26.91 -5.55
N GLY A 76 26.10 26.49 -6.42
CA GLY A 76 26.12 25.15 -6.93
C GLY A 76 24.75 24.48 -7.03
N GLY A 77 23.84 24.64 -6.15
CA GLY A 77 22.48 24.09 -6.22
C GLY A 77 22.35 22.62 -6.58
N TYR A 78 21.18 22.09 -6.42
CA TYR A 78 20.77 20.79 -6.95
C TYR A 78 20.21 20.98 -8.36
N ASP A 79 20.74 20.27 -9.35
CA ASP A 79 20.18 20.24 -10.71
C ASP A 79 19.02 19.22 -10.75
N TYR A 80 17.82 19.70 -10.50
CA TYR A 80 16.59 18.89 -10.53
C TYR A 80 16.30 18.22 -11.89
N ALA A 81 16.82 18.80 -12.98
CA ALA A 81 16.61 18.26 -14.32
C ALA A 81 17.48 17.02 -14.59
N ASN A 82 18.64 16.95 -13.97
CA ASN A 82 19.61 15.87 -14.13
C ASN A 82 19.81 15.05 -12.83
N GLN A 83 19.08 15.39 -11.77
CA GLN A 83 19.15 14.73 -10.47
C GLN A 83 20.60 14.65 -9.91
N THR A 84 21.38 15.71 -10.09
CA THR A 84 22.77 15.77 -9.64
C THR A 84 23.02 16.97 -8.74
N VAL A 85 23.74 16.75 -7.66
CA VAL A 85 24.30 17.83 -6.83
C VAL A 85 25.38 18.55 -7.65
N ILE A 86 25.16 19.81 -7.99
CA ILE A 86 26.07 20.55 -8.89
C ILE A 86 27.41 20.86 -8.23
N ASN A 87 27.48 20.95 -6.94
CA ASN A 87 28.70 20.92 -6.12
C ASN A 87 28.26 20.70 -4.67
N ALA A 88 28.43 19.49 -4.15
CA ALA A 88 28.24 19.29 -2.72
C ALA A 88 29.07 20.35 -1.97
N PRO A 89 28.47 21.09 -1.03
CA PRO A 89 29.24 22.04 -0.26
C PRO A 89 30.34 21.25 0.47
N SER A 90 31.56 21.38 0.00
CA SER A 90 32.71 20.71 0.64
C SER A 90 33.07 21.35 1.96
N ALA A 91 32.47 22.47 2.31
CA ALA A 91 32.67 23.18 3.56
C ALA A 91 31.47 24.08 3.86
N CYS A 92 31.10 24.16 5.12
CA CYS A 92 30.17 25.14 5.63
C CYS A 92 30.64 26.57 5.31
N THR A 93 29.78 27.35 4.65
CA THR A 93 30.11 28.73 4.29
C THR A 93 29.94 29.72 5.46
N SER A 94 29.25 29.33 6.53
CA SER A 94 29.04 30.14 7.72
C SER A 94 29.19 29.29 9.00
N PRO A 95 30.41 28.83 9.30
CA PRO A 95 30.64 27.97 10.47
C PRO A 95 30.35 28.71 11.78
N GLY A 96 29.80 27.99 12.75
CA GLY A 96 29.55 28.50 14.09
C GLY A 96 28.13 29.05 14.33
N THR A 97 27.22 28.94 13.36
CA THR A 97 25.82 29.38 13.50
C THR A 97 24.88 28.19 13.48
N VAL A 98 24.04 28.05 14.52
CA VAL A 98 22.96 27.09 14.55
C VAL A 98 21.71 27.72 13.97
N ALA A 99 21.03 27.04 13.05
CA ALA A 99 19.76 27.50 12.51
C ALA A 99 18.70 27.54 13.62
N THR A 100 18.10 28.72 13.79
CA THR A 100 17.16 29.00 14.89
C THR A 100 15.95 29.75 14.36
N ASP A 101 14.76 29.26 14.66
CA ASP A 101 13.51 29.99 14.40
C ASP A 101 13.50 31.30 15.20
N PRO A 102 13.39 32.45 14.54
CA PRO A 102 13.39 33.74 15.23
C PRO A 102 12.14 33.98 16.09
N GLY A 103 11.04 33.23 15.85
CA GLY A 103 9.78 33.37 16.58
C GLY A 103 9.72 32.51 17.84
N THR A 104 10.14 31.27 17.75
CA THR A 104 10.05 30.27 18.84
C THR A 104 11.38 30.02 19.55
N GLY A 105 12.50 30.29 18.89
CA GLY A 105 13.83 29.94 19.37
C GLY A 105 14.19 28.46 19.17
N ASN A 106 13.36 27.70 18.48
CA ASN A 106 13.63 26.30 18.16
C ASN A 106 14.80 26.18 17.16
N THR A 107 15.51 25.07 17.21
CA THR A 107 16.69 24.82 16.39
C THR A 107 16.57 23.52 15.63
N ALA A 108 16.92 23.53 14.33
CA ALA A 108 17.10 22.31 13.56
C ALA A 108 18.52 21.78 13.75
N GLN A 109 18.65 20.70 14.46
CA GLN A 109 19.94 20.09 14.84
C GLN A 109 19.82 18.57 14.82
N TRP A 110 20.91 17.90 14.42
CA TRP A 110 21.06 16.49 14.78
C TRP A 110 21.05 16.36 16.31
N ARG A 111 20.24 15.45 16.80
CA ARG A 111 20.15 15.10 18.22
C ARG A 111 19.94 13.60 18.41
N PHE A 112 20.21 13.13 19.60
CA PHE A 112 19.91 11.75 19.98
C PHE A 112 18.57 11.71 20.70
N GLU A 113 17.71 10.80 20.29
CA GLU A 113 16.40 10.56 20.88
C GLU A 113 16.26 9.10 21.28
N THR A 114 15.37 8.81 22.20
CA THR A 114 15.05 7.45 22.67
C THR A 114 13.55 7.17 22.65
N ASP A 115 12.76 8.16 22.26
CA ASP A 115 11.30 8.04 22.11
C ASP A 115 10.92 8.23 20.64
N GLY A 116 10.49 7.17 19.99
CA GLY A 116 10.05 7.22 18.60
C GLY A 116 8.87 8.17 18.33
N ASN A 117 8.15 8.60 19.39
CA ASN A 117 7.04 9.55 19.25
C ASN A 117 7.49 11.02 19.06
N VAL A 118 8.79 11.31 19.08
CA VAL A 118 9.29 12.68 18.80
C VAL A 118 9.13 13.09 17.34
N ILE A 119 8.77 12.16 16.47
CA ILE A 119 8.52 12.41 15.05
C ILE A 119 7.35 13.39 14.90
N PRO A 120 7.49 14.46 14.10
CA PRO A 120 6.49 15.52 13.97
C PRO A 120 5.12 15.05 13.47
N VAL A 121 4.10 15.87 13.75
CA VAL A 121 2.74 15.68 13.23
C VAL A 121 2.78 15.58 11.68
N GLY A 122 2.31 14.48 11.15
CA GLY A 122 2.38 14.17 9.71
C GLY A 122 3.10 12.86 9.43
N ALA A 123 3.88 12.32 10.39
CA ALA A 123 4.26 10.93 10.38
C ALA A 123 3.07 10.05 10.78
N LEU A 124 2.92 8.92 10.10
CA LEU A 124 1.78 8.04 10.34
C LEU A 124 1.94 7.19 11.61
N ALA A 125 3.16 7.04 12.13
CA ALA A 125 3.47 6.22 13.29
C ALA A 125 4.78 6.67 13.97
N PRO A 126 5.03 6.31 15.24
CA PRO A 126 6.34 6.46 15.86
C PRO A 126 7.42 5.72 15.07
N PHE A 127 8.67 6.16 15.18
CA PHE A 127 9.79 5.47 14.52
C PHE A 127 9.86 4.00 14.96
N GLY A 128 9.82 3.09 14.00
CA GLY A 128 9.65 1.66 14.20
C GLY A 128 10.94 0.84 14.25
N SER A 129 12.13 1.46 14.44
CA SER A 129 13.38 0.72 14.60
C SER A 129 13.30 -0.24 15.78
N SER A 130 13.92 -1.42 15.65
CA SER A 130 13.92 -2.45 16.68
C SER A 130 14.71 -2.06 17.92
N SER A 131 15.63 -1.09 17.81
CA SER A 131 16.49 -0.58 18.88
C SER A 131 16.18 0.85 19.31
N VAL A 132 15.06 1.43 18.87
CA VAL A 132 14.67 2.83 19.13
C VAL A 132 14.84 3.25 20.60
N SER A 133 14.58 2.36 21.54
CA SER A 133 14.74 2.66 22.99
C SER A 133 16.20 2.78 23.46
N ASN A 134 17.17 2.32 22.69
CA ASN A 134 18.59 2.48 22.99
C ASN A 134 19.09 3.87 22.62
N GLY A 135 18.47 4.44 21.60
CA GLY A 135 18.77 5.73 21.01
C GLY A 135 18.74 5.68 19.49
N PHE A 136 18.50 6.81 18.89
CA PHE A 136 18.60 7.00 17.45
C PHE A 136 18.98 8.43 17.12
N LEU A 137 19.50 8.65 15.93
CA LEU A 137 19.85 9.98 15.44
C LEU A 137 18.63 10.59 14.78
N PHE A 138 18.34 11.85 15.11
CA PHE A 138 17.14 12.55 14.64
C PHE A 138 17.42 13.99 14.25
N ILE A 139 16.89 14.42 13.12
CA ILE A 139 16.84 15.81 12.67
C ILE A 139 15.41 16.18 12.32
N ASP A 140 14.98 17.34 12.77
CA ASP A 140 13.69 17.95 12.49
C ASP A 140 13.94 19.34 11.89
N SER A 141 13.82 19.43 10.57
CA SER A 141 14.02 20.68 9.85
C SER A 141 12.89 21.67 10.10
N ASP A 142 11.68 21.17 10.30
CA ASP A 142 10.50 21.99 10.61
C ASP A 142 10.64 22.78 11.91
N ALA A 143 11.54 22.35 12.80
CA ALA A 143 11.79 23.02 14.06
C ALA A 143 12.28 24.48 13.90
N THR A 144 12.81 24.85 12.72
CA THR A 144 13.23 26.24 12.44
C THR A 144 12.09 27.13 11.97
N GLY A 145 10.89 26.57 11.71
CA GLY A 145 9.72 27.32 11.28
C GLY A 145 9.86 28.00 9.93
N GLY A 146 10.84 27.56 9.13
CA GLY A 146 11.12 28.15 7.83
C GLY A 146 10.27 27.61 6.71
N GLY A 147 10.02 28.40 5.70
CA GLY A 147 9.44 28.05 4.41
C GLY A 147 9.60 29.20 3.46
N ASP A 148 9.77 28.92 2.18
CA ASP A 148 9.83 29.94 1.11
C ASP A 148 10.82 31.09 1.37
N GLY A 149 11.97 30.81 2.00
CA GLY A 149 13.00 31.82 2.29
C GLY A 149 12.82 32.58 3.59
N ASP A 150 11.87 32.20 4.45
CA ASP A 150 11.69 32.78 5.77
C ASP A 150 12.50 32.07 6.87
N GLY A 151 13.04 30.88 6.56
CA GLY A 151 13.87 30.09 7.47
C GLY A 151 15.36 30.35 7.33
N THR A 152 16.13 29.70 8.18
CA THR A 152 17.59 29.63 8.05
C THR A 152 17.94 28.30 7.42
N PRO A 153 18.44 28.26 6.17
CA PRO A 153 18.84 27.00 5.53
C PRO A 153 19.86 26.26 6.38
N ILE A 154 19.73 24.96 6.48
CA ILE A 154 20.61 24.11 7.27
C ILE A 154 21.42 23.16 6.40
N PHE A 155 22.66 22.95 6.80
CA PHE A 155 23.47 21.81 6.42
C PHE A 155 24.11 21.24 7.69
N VAL A 156 23.69 20.06 8.09
CA VAL A 156 24.13 19.45 9.35
C VAL A 156 24.65 18.05 9.11
N THR A 157 25.66 17.65 9.90
CA THR A 157 26.31 16.35 9.76
C THR A 157 26.44 15.62 11.08
N ALA A 158 26.42 14.28 11.02
CA ALA A 158 26.73 13.39 12.13
C ALA A 158 27.81 12.41 11.68
N THR A 159 29.00 12.48 12.25
CA THR A 159 30.16 11.67 11.85
C THR A 159 30.56 10.73 12.97
N ILE A 160 30.84 9.46 12.63
CA ILE A 160 31.39 8.51 13.61
C ILE A 160 32.72 9.04 14.17
N ALA A 161 32.86 9.06 15.50
CA ALA A 161 34.01 9.67 16.16
C ALA A 161 35.31 8.83 16.07
N THR A 162 35.16 7.51 15.95
CA THR A 162 36.28 6.58 15.88
C THR A 162 36.29 5.90 14.53
N PRO A 163 37.41 5.95 13.78
CA PRO A 163 37.53 5.24 12.53
C PRO A 163 37.31 3.74 12.69
N ILE A 164 36.68 3.14 11.69
CA ILE A 164 36.44 1.70 11.59
C ILE A 164 37.57 1.08 10.78
N ASP A 165 38.09 -0.04 11.26
CA ASP A 165 39.16 -0.80 10.57
C ASP A 165 38.51 -1.92 9.73
N LEU A 166 38.59 -1.79 8.41
CA LEU A 166 38.14 -2.78 7.44
C LEU A 166 39.30 -3.50 6.74
N THR A 167 40.48 -3.52 7.36
CA THR A 167 41.68 -4.20 6.79
C THR A 167 41.35 -5.68 6.51
N GLY A 168 41.55 -6.10 5.27
CA GLY A 168 41.24 -7.46 4.80
C GLY A 168 39.80 -7.71 4.35
N GLU A 169 38.90 -6.74 4.50
CA GLU A 169 37.51 -6.80 4.12
C GLU A 169 37.26 -6.00 2.84
N SER A 170 37.46 -6.64 1.68
CA SER A 170 37.41 -5.95 0.38
C SER A 170 36.01 -5.70 -0.15
N SER A 171 35.01 -6.44 0.34
CA SER A 171 33.62 -6.36 -0.13
C SER A 171 32.71 -6.12 1.07
N VAL A 172 32.18 -4.92 1.17
CA VAL A 172 31.46 -4.44 2.35
C VAL A 172 30.22 -3.62 1.98
N VAL A 173 29.14 -3.83 2.74
CA VAL A 173 27.88 -3.12 2.61
C VAL A 173 27.63 -2.31 3.87
N LEU A 174 27.31 -1.04 3.69
CA LEU A 174 26.79 -0.17 4.73
C LEU A 174 25.25 -0.26 4.72
N SER A 175 24.65 -0.55 5.87
CA SER A 175 23.20 -0.55 6.02
C SER A 175 22.77 0.19 7.27
N PHE A 176 21.53 0.70 7.26
CA PHE A 176 20.92 1.36 8.42
C PHE A 176 19.41 1.37 8.29
N SER A 177 18.75 1.39 9.43
CA SER A 177 17.30 1.60 9.56
C SER A 177 17.03 3.10 9.59
N HIS A 178 16.03 3.57 8.85
CA HIS A 178 15.65 4.97 8.88
C HIS A 178 14.16 5.18 8.60
N ASN A 179 13.70 6.39 8.91
CA ASN A 179 12.38 6.88 8.53
C ASN A 179 12.47 8.38 8.28
N TYR A 180 11.81 8.84 7.22
CA TYR A 180 11.76 10.25 6.86
C TYR A 180 10.45 10.60 6.16
N ARG A 181 10.16 11.88 6.15
CA ARG A 181 9.24 12.47 5.19
C ARG A 181 10.01 13.44 4.32
N TRP A 182 9.85 13.32 3.02
CA TRP A 182 10.61 14.11 2.06
C TRP A 182 9.84 15.32 1.59
N TRP A 183 10.51 16.47 1.58
CA TRP A 183 10.03 17.68 0.94
C TRP A 183 11.21 18.50 0.43
N GLN A 184 11.69 18.24 -0.79
CA GLN A 184 12.76 18.97 -1.48
C GLN A 184 14.10 19.05 -0.72
N ASP A 185 14.22 18.37 0.41
CA ASP A 185 15.47 18.26 1.15
C ASP A 185 16.41 17.24 0.52
N THR A 186 17.70 17.37 0.84
CA THR A 186 18.73 16.41 0.46
C THR A 186 19.26 15.74 1.72
N ARG A 187 19.24 14.43 1.73
CA ARG A 187 19.78 13.62 2.81
C ARG A 187 20.64 12.50 2.24
N GLY A 188 21.61 12.04 3.03
CA GLY A 188 22.45 10.95 2.58
C GLY A 188 23.52 10.58 3.55
N VAL A 189 24.34 9.63 3.12
CA VAL A 189 25.51 9.19 3.84
C VAL A 189 26.76 9.41 3.02
N ARG A 190 27.85 9.78 3.69
CA ARG A 190 29.17 9.86 3.11
C ARG A 190 30.08 8.85 3.78
N VAL A 191 30.97 8.26 3.01
CA VAL A 191 32.01 7.38 3.52
C VAL A 191 33.37 7.93 3.15
N SER A 192 34.33 7.72 4.03
CA SER A 192 35.75 8.09 3.82
C SER A 192 36.60 6.92 4.21
N GLY A 193 37.58 6.57 3.38
CA GLY A 193 38.61 5.54 3.66
C GLY A 193 39.89 6.11 4.27
N ASP A 194 40.04 7.44 4.41
CA ASP A 194 41.25 8.18 4.70
C ASP A 194 41.12 9.16 5.88
N SER A 195 40.33 8.80 6.89
CA SER A 195 40.05 9.63 8.09
C SER A 195 39.39 10.96 7.79
N GLY A 196 38.58 11.05 6.73
CA GLY A 196 37.82 12.25 6.38
C GLY A 196 38.57 13.24 5.48
N ALA A 197 39.74 12.87 4.92
CA ALA A 197 40.42 13.72 3.98
C ALA A 197 39.69 13.81 2.63
N THR A 198 39.08 12.68 2.21
CA THR A 198 38.19 12.62 1.04
C THR A 198 36.90 11.89 1.39
N TRP A 199 35.80 12.24 0.71
CA TRP A 199 34.50 11.67 0.95
C TRP A 199 33.81 11.26 -0.35
N VAL A 200 33.18 10.09 -0.33
CA VAL A 200 32.23 9.66 -1.37
C VAL A 200 30.82 9.78 -0.82
N GLN A 201 29.92 10.37 -1.59
CA GLN A 201 28.57 10.69 -1.15
C GLN A 201 27.53 9.79 -1.83
N TYR A 202 26.61 9.28 -1.04
CA TYR A 202 25.43 8.54 -1.46
C TYR A 202 24.18 9.30 -1.02
N GLU A 203 23.41 9.77 -1.99
CA GLU A 203 22.15 10.43 -1.72
C GLU A 203 21.04 9.39 -1.59
N ILE A 204 20.20 9.52 -0.56
CA ILE A 204 19.14 8.55 -0.25
C ILE A 204 17.81 8.95 -0.89
N THR A 205 17.52 10.24 -0.95
CA THR A 205 16.24 10.76 -1.40
C THR A 205 15.87 10.29 -2.82
N ASN A 206 16.82 10.29 -3.75
CA ASN A 206 16.58 9.88 -5.13
C ASN A 206 16.58 8.37 -5.34
N ASN A 207 17.12 7.60 -4.38
CA ASN A 207 17.21 6.15 -4.49
C ASN A 207 15.99 5.42 -3.93
N SER A 208 15.24 6.07 -3.04
CA SER A 208 14.06 5.47 -2.40
C SER A 208 12.79 5.50 -3.27
N GLY A 209 12.77 6.33 -4.33
CA GLY A 209 11.64 6.40 -5.26
C GLY A 209 10.37 7.05 -4.69
N TYR A 210 10.41 7.59 -3.48
CA TYR A 210 9.27 8.27 -2.89
C TYR A 210 9.04 9.65 -3.52
N PRO A 211 7.80 9.99 -3.84
CA PRO A 211 7.47 11.31 -4.31
C PRO A 211 7.57 12.37 -3.19
N ASN A 212 7.68 13.63 -3.61
CA ASN A 212 7.70 14.76 -2.67
C ASN A 212 6.47 14.73 -1.74
N ASP A 213 6.68 15.04 -0.45
CA ASP A 213 5.67 14.99 0.62
C ASP A 213 5.15 13.58 0.95
N GLN A 214 5.98 12.57 0.77
CA GLN A 214 5.67 11.19 1.15
C GLN A 214 6.58 10.71 2.28
N ASN A 215 6.05 9.81 3.09
CA ASN A 215 6.84 9.12 4.11
C ASN A 215 7.58 7.93 3.50
N SER A 216 8.80 7.68 3.98
CA SER A 216 9.49 6.41 3.74
C SER A 216 8.80 5.24 4.47
N GLY A 217 9.25 4.02 4.25
CA GLY A 217 8.98 2.89 5.14
C GLY A 217 9.32 3.19 6.60
N ASN A 218 8.73 2.48 7.56
CA ASN A 218 8.94 2.76 9.00
C ASN A 218 9.18 1.47 9.83
N PRO A 219 10.45 1.04 10.02
CA PRO A 219 11.64 1.61 9.40
C PRO A 219 11.78 1.16 7.94
N GLU A 220 12.40 1.98 7.14
CA GLU A 220 13.01 1.56 5.88
C GLU A 220 14.45 1.15 6.16
N ILE A 221 14.96 0.15 5.45
CA ILE A 221 16.36 -0.27 5.54
C ILE A 221 17.05 0.07 4.24
N THR A 222 18.05 0.92 4.31
CA THR A 222 18.92 1.23 3.18
C THR A 222 20.19 0.42 3.26
N SER A 223 20.58 -0.19 2.14
CA SER A 223 21.84 -0.92 1.98
C SER A 223 22.61 -0.36 0.79
N ILE A 224 23.90 -0.06 1.01
CA ILE A 224 24.77 0.58 0.03
C ILE A 224 26.05 -0.23 -0.08
N ASP A 225 26.40 -0.70 -1.28
CA ASP A 225 27.71 -1.29 -1.51
C ASP A 225 28.77 -0.18 -1.50
N VAL A 226 29.62 -0.21 -0.49
CA VAL A 226 30.72 0.76 -0.29
C VAL A 226 32.11 0.12 -0.51
N SER A 227 32.12 -1.07 -1.11
CA SER A 227 33.35 -1.85 -1.33
C SER A 227 34.41 -1.06 -2.09
N ALA A 228 34.03 -0.38 -3.16
CA ALA A 228 34.93 0.38 -4.01
C ALA A 228 35.59 1.57 -3.29
N ASP A 229 34.93 2.12 -2.28
CA ASP A 229 35.33 3.36 -1.64
C ASP A 229 36.08 3.13 -0.34
N VAL A 230 35.65 2.14 0.45
CA VAL A 230 36.21 1.90 1.78
C VAL A 230 36.64 0.46 2.03
N GLY A 231 36.44 -0.45 1.08
CA GLY A 231 36.91 -1.85 1.20
C GLY A 231 38.41 -1.95 1.44
N GLY A 232 38.81 -2.71 2.47
CA GLY A 232 40.19 -2.90 2.86
C GLY A 232 40.87 -1.73 3.56
N GLN A 233 40.18 -0.60 3.77
CA GLN A 233 40.73 0.59 4.42
C GLN A 233 40.69 0.46 5.96
N SER A 234 41.74 0.98 6.63
CA SER A 234 41.85 0.90 8.09
C SER A 234 41.35 2.13 8.84
N GLN A 235 40.93 3.16 8.13
CA GLN A 235 40.54 4.46 8.70
C GLN A 235 39.22 4.95 8.13
N VAL A 236 38.19 4.08 8.20
CA VAL A 236 36.91 4.35 7.60
C VAL A 236 36.06 5.22 8.52
N LEU A 237 35.49 6.28 7.97
CA LEU A 237 34.50 7.10 8.64
C LEU A 237 33.17 7.05 7.88
N ILE A 238 32.08 7.11 8.63
CA ILE A 238 30.71 7.26 8.14
C ILE A 238 30.19 8.62 8.62
N GLN A 239 29.53 9.36 7.73
CA GLN A 239 28.91 10.64 8.03
C GLN A 239 27.52 10.69 7.43
N PHE A 240 26.48 10.86 8.25
CA PHE A 240 25.16 11.25 7.79
C PHE A 240 25.12 12.76 7.60
N TYR A 241 24.46 13.21 6.52
CA TYR A 241 24.27 14.64 6.25
C TYR A 241 22.82 14.93 5.90
N TYR A 242 22.38 16.12 6.25
CA TYR A 242 21.04 16.61 5.96
C TYR A 242 21.11 18.08 5.55
N GLU A 243 20.42 18.41 4.45
CA GLU A 243 20.32 19.76 3.89
C GLU A 243 18.88 20.02 3.48
N ASP A 244 18.25 21.07 4.01
CA ASP A 244 16.86 21.39 3.73
C ASP A 244 16.65 22.26 2.48
N ASN A 245 17.72 22.67 1.80
CA ASN A 245 17.68 23.49 0.59
C ASN A 245 16.89 24.80 0.73
N ASP A 246 16.73 25.32 1.96
CA ASP A 246 15.92 26.50 2.30
C ASP A 246 14.41 26.31 2.01
N PHE A 247 13.95 25.07 2.12
CA PHE A 247 12.54 24.71 2.04
C PHE A 247 12.02 24.23 3.37
N TRP A 248 10.70 24.19 3.55
CA TRP A 248 10.06 23.42 4.60
C TRP A 248 10.29 21.94 4.35
N ALA A 249 11.37 21.44 4.88
CA ALA A 249 11.62 20.02 4.89
C ALA A 249 11.10 19.44 6.21
N TRP A 250 10.87 18.14 6.25
CA TRP A 250 10.26 17.50 7.39
C TRP A 250 11.32 16.99 8.38
N TYR A 251 11.58 15.72 8.38
CA TYR A 251 12.45 15.07 9.35
C TYR A 251 13.21 13.89 8.76
N TRP A 252 14.23 13.46 9.47
CA TRP A 252 14.92 12.19 9.23
C TRP A 252 15.37 11.57 10.54
N ALA A 253 15.00 10.26 10.75
CA ALA A 253 15.44 9.42 11.85
C ALA A 253 16.34 8.30 11.31
N VAL A 254 17.46 8.00 11.99
CA VAL A 254 18.43 6.97 11.58
C VAL A 254 18.83 6.12 12.78
N ASP A 255 18.84 4.80 12.60
CA ASP A 255 19.22 3.83 13.63
C ASP A 255 19.87 2.58 13.02
N ASP A 256 20.36 1.66 13.86
CA ASP A 256 20.89 0.34 13.48
C ASP A 256 21.94 0.39 12.36
N VAL A 257 22.92 1.27 12.45
CA VAL A 257 23.97 1.42 11.41
C VAL A 257 24.93 0.25 11.47
N LYS A 258 25.18 -0.43 10.33
CA LYS A 258 26.04 -1.61 10.23
C LYS A 258 26.95 -1.56 9.02
N ILE A 259 28.16 -2.06 9.15
CA ILE A 259 28.97 -2.51 8.03
C ILE A 259 29.07 -4.02 8.11
N SER A 260 28.64 -4.69 7.06
CA SER A 260 28.68 -6.15 6.92
C SER A 260 29.59 -6.54 5.77
N ARG A 261 30.24 -7.70 5.91
CA ARG A 261 30.92 -8.33 4.77
C ARG A 261 29.86 -8.78 3.77
N LYS A 262 30.02 -8.43 2.51
CA LYS A 262 29.17 -8.91 1.44
C LYS A 262 29.32 -10.41 1.26
N ASP A 263 28.21 -11.13 1.11
CA ASP A 263 28.26 -12.56 0.88
C ASP A 263 28.91 -12.90 -0.46
N GLN A 264 29.57 -14.05 -0.52
CA GLN A 264 30.17 -14.49 -1.78
C GLN A 264 29.11 -14.86 -2.81
N ASN A 265 28.03 -15.48 -2.34
CA ASN A 265 26.92 -15.93 -3.19
C ASN A 265 25.62 -15.56 -2.48
N ASN A 266 24.82 -14.72 -3.08
CA ASN A 266 23.53 -14.33 -2.55
C ASN A 266 22.62 -13.89 -3.69
N ILE A 267 21.70 -14.78 -4.10
CA ILE A 267 20.61 -14.42 -5.00
C ILE A 267 19.32 -14.27 -4.20
N GLN A 268 18.56 -13.24 -4.45
CA GLN A 268 17.32 -12.99 -3.73
C GLN A 268 16.15 -12.73 -4.68
N ALA A 269 14.94 -13.03 -4.19
CA ALA A 269 13.71 -12.69 -4.87
C ALA A 269 13.18 -11.36 -4.33
N ASN A 270 13.32 -10.28 -5.11
CA ASN A 270 12.91 -8.94 -4.69
C ASN A 270 11.38 -8.74 -4.79
N SER A 271 10.77 -9.36 -5.78
CA SER A 271 9.32 -9.37 -5.96
C SER A 271 8.93 -10.55 -6.83
N ALA A 272 7.70 -11.00 -6.69
CA ALA A 272 7.09 -11.96 -7.59
C ALA A 272 5.80 -11.38 -8.18
N TYR A 273 5.30 -12.00 -9.25
CA TYR A 273 4.06 -11.63 -9.88
C TYR A 273 3.39 -12.80 -10.60
N VAL A 274 2.07 -12.72 -10.66
CA VAL A 274 1.22 -13.72 -11.31
C VAL A 274 0.03 -13.05 -11.98
N TYR A 275 -0.08 -13.18 -13.29
CA TYR A 275 -1.21 -12.62 -14.03
C TYR A 275 -1.54 -13.43 -15.28
N GLY A 276 -2.79 -13.37 -15.70
CA GLY A 276 -3.23 -13.97 -16.97
C GLY A 276 -2.61 -13.24 -18.16
N GLU A 277 -2.26 -13.97 -19.23
CA GLU A 277 -1.59 -13.44 -20.42
C GLU A 277 -2.31 -12.21 -21.01
N SER A 278 -3.65 -12.23 -21.04
CA SER A 278 -4.44 -11.12 -21.59
C SER A 278 -4.58 -9.92 -20.63
N LEU A 279 -4.08 -10.02 -19.43
CA LEU A 279 -4.15 -8.96 -18.40
C LEU A 279 -2.94 -8.02 -18.40
N TYR A 280 -1.97 -8.28 -19.28
CA TYR A 280 -0.82 -7.40 -19.56
C TYR A 280 -0.15 -6.83 -18.30
N GLY A 281 0.09 -7.66 -17.28
CA GLY A 281 0.78 -7.31 -16.05
C GLY A 281 -0.13 -6.85 -14.92
N ALA A 282 -1.42 -6.66 -15.12
CA ALA A 282 -2.34 -6.39 -14.03
C ALA A 282 -2.58 -7.66 -13.20
N GLU A 283 -2.30 -7.57 -11.92
CA GLU A 283 -2.49 -8.65 -10.96
C GLU A 283 -3.84 -8.48 -10.26
N TYR A 284 -4.86 -9.17 -10.74
CA TYR A 284 -6.17 -9.16 -10.11
C TYR A 284 -6.17 -10.09 -8.91
N GLY A 285 -6.52 -9.58 -7.74
CA GLY A 285 -6.63 -10.37 -6.52
C GLY A 285 -7.74 -11.42 -6.62
N ARG A 286 -8.83 -11.13 -7.33
CA ARG A 286 -9.94 -12.08 -7.55
C ARG A 286 -10.39 -12.05 -8.99
N ILE A 287 -10.50 -13.24 -9.60
CA ILE A 287 -10.89 -13.39 -11.01
C ILE A 287 -12.01 -14.42 -11.11
N PRO A 288 -13.15 -14.11 -11.75
CA PRO A 288 -14.19 -15.10 -12.03
C PRO A 288 -13.65 -16.25 -12.91
N LEU A 289 -14.08 -17.47 -12.65
CA LEU A 289 -13.60 -18.66 -13.35
C LEU A 289 -13.77 -18.59 -14.87
N ASP A 290 -14.82 -17.94 -15.35
CA ASP A 290 -15.12 -17.77 -16.76
C ASP A 290 -14.34 -16.60 -17.42
N GLU A 291 -13.63 -15.79 -16.62
CA GLU A 291 -12.72 -14.74 -17.07
C GLU A 291 -11.23 -15.14 -16.95
N VAL A 292 -10.93 -16.36 -16.47
CA VAL A 292 -9.56 -16.88 -16.33
C VAL A 292 -8.90 -17.06 -17.70
N ASP A 293 -7.62 -16.73 -17.80
CA ASP A 293 -6.79 -17.01 -18.96
C ASP A 293 -6.39 -18.49 -19.05
N ALA A 294 -6.19 -18.96 -20.27
CA ALA A 294 -5.61 -20.29 -20.47
C ALA A 294 -4.09 -20.32 -20.18
N ASN A 295 -3.41 -19.20 -20.41
CA ASN A 295 -1.99 -19.03 -20.15
C ASN A 295 -1.78 -17.95 -19.08
N TRP A 296 -0.80 -18.19 -18.23
CA TRP A 296 -0.45 -17.30 -17.13
C TRP A 296 1.04 -16.98 -17.14
N VAL A 297 1.37 -15.73 -16.87
CA VAL A 297 2.73 -15.30 -16.64
C VAL A 297 3.03 -15.46 -15.16
N LEU A 298 4.07 -16.22 -14.87
CA LEU A 298 4.61 -16.43 -13.53
C LEU A 298 6.05 -15.90 -13.53
N GLY A 299 6.37 -14.95 -12.68
CA GLY A 299 7.68 -14.35 -12.70
C GLY A 299 8.13 -13.76 -11.39
N ALA A 300 9.42 -13.44 -11.34
CA ALA A 300 10.04 -12.73 -10.23
C ALA A 300 11.10 -11.76 -10.74
N VAL A 301 11.28 -10.67 -10.01
CA VAL A 301 12.46 -9.82 -10.11
C VAL A 301 13.46 -10.34 -9.09
N VAL A 302 14.64 -10.69 -9.56
CA VAL A 302 15.71 -11.27 -8.73
C VAL A 302 16.95 -10.39 -8.80
N SER A 303 17.66 -10.26 -7.70
CA SER A 303 18.98 -9.62 -7.68
C SER A 303 20.04 -10.58 -7.16
N ASN A 304 21.25 -10.39 -7.64
CA ASN A 304 22.43 -11.03 -7.10
C ASN A 304 23.23 -10.00 -6.30
N ASP A 305 23.03 -10.02 -5.00
CA ASP A 305 23.70 -9.12 -4.06
C ASP A 305 25.02 -9.72 -3.54
N GLY A 306 25.42 -10.89 -4.08
CA GLY A 306 26.69 -11.55 -3.81
C GLY A 306 27.86 -10.96 -4.61
N VAL A 307 29.07 -11.38 -4.25
CA VAL A 307 30.31 -10.98 -4.94
C VAL A 307 30.49 -11.76 -6.24
N ASN A 308 29.99 -13.00 -6.32
CA ASN A 308 30.17 -13.88 -7.46
C ASN A 308 28.92 -13.95 -8.32
N ASP A 309 29.12 -14.09 -9.64
CA ASP A 309 28.04 -14.41 -10.57
C ASP A 309 27.30 -15.67 -10.12
N GLN A 310 25.99 -15.64 -10.16
CA GLN A 310 25.15 -16.80 -9.86
C GLN A 310 24.82 -17.53 -11.15
N THR A 311 25.21 -18.80 -11.22
CA THR A 311 25.04 -19.65 -12.42
C THR A 311 23.94 -20.68 -12.24
N ASN A 312 23.37 -21.14 -13.37
CA ASN A 312 22.24 -22.06 -13.42
C ASN A 312 21.07 -21.61 -12.54
N VAL A 313 20.78 -20.31 -12.62
CA VAL A 313 19.68 -19.72 -11.87
C VAL A 313 18.36 -20.31 -12.33
N THR A 314 17.54 -20.72 -11.37
CA THR A 314 16.19 -21.23 -11.59
C THR A 314 15.18 -20.47 -10.74
N LEU A 315 14.01 -20.26 -11.28
CA LEU A 315 12.83 -19.80 -10.56
C LEU A 315 11.83 -20.95 -10.48
N ASP A 316 11.62 -21.47 -9.30
CA ASP A 316 10.62 -22.49 -9.00
C ASP A 316 9.38 -21.82 -8.41
N THR A 317 8.20 -22.16 -8.94
CA THR A 317 6.93 -21.68 -8.36
C THR A 317 6.10 -22.84 -7.88
N ASP A 318 5.49 -22.69 -6.69
CA ASP A 318 4.63 -23.70 -6.08
C ASP A 318 3.33 -23.05 -5.56
N PHE A 319 2.22 -23.43 -6.17
CA PHE A 319 0.86 -23.06 -5.75
C PHE A 319 0.11 -24.22 -5.10
N GLY A 320 0.81 -25.29 -4.73
CA GLY A 320 0.21 -26.51 -4.17
C GLY A 320 -0.54 -27.37 -5.19
N SER A 321 -1.36 -26.75 -6.04
CA SER A 321 -2.10 -27.45 -7.11
C SER A 321 -1.31 -27.59 -8.40
N PHE A 322 -0.32 -26.78 -8.62
CA PHE A 322 0.62 -26.83 -9.75
C PHE A 322 1.98 -26.27 -9.36
N THR A 323 3.02 -26.72 -10.01
CA THR A 323 4.39 -26.24 -9.85
C THR A 323 5.01 -25.99 -11.21
N THR A 324 5.90 -24.99 -11.30
CA THR A 324 6.69 -24.72 -12.51
C THR A 324 8.15 -24.54 -12.14
N SER A 325 9.06 -24.69 -13.11
CA SER A 325 10.48 -24.44 -12.93
C SER A 325 11.04 -23.80 -14.20
N THR A 326 11.58 -22.60 -14.05
CA THR A 326 12.08 -21.80 -15.17
C THR A 326 13.57 -21.61 -15.02
N SER A 327 14.37 -22.07 -16.01
CA SER A 327 15.82 -21.86 -16.04
C SER A 327 16.16 -20.54 -16.71
N PHE A 328 17.04 -19.76 -16.09
CA PHE A 328 17.44 -18.45 -16.60
C PHE A 328 18.90 -18.41 -17.09
N GLY A 329 19.82 -19.05 -16.38
CA GLY A 329 21.23 -19.08 -16.74
C GLY A 329 22.10 -18.35 -15.73
N ILE A 330 22.50 -17.11 -15.99
CA ILE A 330 23.42 -16.34 -15.15
C ILE A 330 22.75 -15.04 -14.72
N VAL A 331 22.87 -14.71 -13.43
CA VAL A 331 22.64 -13.37 -12.88
C VAL A 331 23.99 -12.87 -12.39
N GLU A 332 24.54 -11.87 -13.07
CA GLU A 332 25.87 -11.31 -12.75
C GLU A 332 25.86 -10.67 -11.36
N ALA A 333 27.01 -10.59 -10.73
CA ALA A 333 27.16 -9.90 -9.45
C ALA A 333 26.65 -8.45 -9.54
N ASP A 334 26.02 -7.95 -8.49
CA ASP A 334 25.45 -6.60 -8.40
C ASP A 334 24.42 -6.27 -9.51
N SER A 335 23.74 -7.29 -10.05
CA SER A 335 22.75 -7.10 -11.10
C SER A 335 21.37 -7.59 -10.68
N THR A 336 20.36 -7.02 -11.34
CA THR A 336 18.96 -7.41 -11.22
C THR A 336 18.47 -7.96 -12.54
N SER A 337 17.71 -9.04 -12.49
CA SER A 337 17.12 -9.69 -13.66
C SER A 337 15.67 -10.03 -13.41
N THR A 338 14.90 -10.09 -14.49
CA THR A 338 13.53 -10.60 -14.45
C THR A 338 13.51 -12.01 -15.01
N ILE A 339 12.98 -12.94 -14.24
CA ILE A 339 12.80 -14.35 -14.66
C ILE A 339 11.32 -14.62 -14.74
N GLU A 340 10.84 -15.06 -15.89
CA GLU A 340 9.42 -15.35 -16.10
C GLU A 340 9.19 -16.51 -17.05
N SER A 341 8.03 -17.14 -16.92
CA SER A 341 7.52 -18.15 -17.84
C SER A 341 6.06 -17.89 -18.17
N LEU A 342 5.64 -18.38 -19.32
CA LEU A 342 4.25 -18.42 -19.74
C LEU A 342 3.75 -19.87 -19.64
N GLU A 343 2.84 -20.11 -18.69
CA GLU A 343 2.40 -21.45 -18.32
C GLU A 343 0.94 -21.67 -18.67
N PRO A 344 0.59 -22.79 -19.34
CA PRO A 344 -0.80 -23.18 -19.55
C PRO A 344 -1.36 -23.75 -18.24
N LEU A 345 -2.24 -23.00 -17.57
CA LEU A 345 -2.85 -23.41 -16.32
C LEU A 345 -4.33 -23.75 -16.49
N THR A 346 -4.77 -24.82 -15.83
CA THR A 346 -6.19 -25.14 -15.69
C THR A 346 -6.60 -24.88 -14.23
N LEU A 347 -7.19 -23.71 -14.02
CA LEU A 347 -7.58 -23.27 -12.68
C LEU A 347 -9.04 -23.63 -12.40
N THR A 348 -9.36 -23.80 -11.12
CA THR A 348 -10.71 -24.00 -10.59
C THR A 348 -10.97 -22.96 -9.51
N THR A 349 -12.21 -22.79 -9.10
CA THR A 349 -12.52 -21.88 -7.99
C THR A 349 -11.77 -22.25 -6.70
N GLY A 350 -11.16 -21.24 -6.07
CA GLY A 350 -10.38 -21.41 -4.85
C GLY A 350 -9.28 -20.37 -4.71
N VAL A 351 -8.67 -20.33 -3.53
CA VAL A 351 -7.51 -19.48 -3.24
C VAL A 351 -6.24 -20.21 -3.65
N TYR A 352 -5.39 -19.52 -4.37
CA TYR A 352 -4.08 -19.97 -4.82
C TYR A 352 -3.02 -19.19 -4.03
N GLN A 353 -2.26 -19.91 -3.21
CA GLN A 353 -1.14 -19.37 -2.43
C GLN A 353 0.15 -19.82 -3.08
N GLY A 354 0.87 -18.87 -3.67
CA GLY A 354 2.05 -19.15 -4.48
C GLY A 354 3.34 -18.75 -3.78
N THR A 355 4.30 -19.67 -3.77
CA THR A 355 5.68 -19.43 -3.36
C THR A 355 6.56 -19.41 -4.59
N PHE A 356 7.32 -18.35 -4.78
CA PHE A 356 8.32 -18.16 -5.82
C PHE A 356 9.69 -18.29 -5.18
N THR A 357 10.48 -19.26 -5.63
CA THR A 357 11.78 -19.58 -5.05
C THR A 357 12.85 -19.46 -6.12
N VAL A 358 13.80 -18.55 -5.93
CA VAL A 358 14.99 -18.46 -6.77
C VAL A 358 16.13 -19.26 -6.16
N SER A 359 16.88 -19.98 -6.99
CA SER A 359 18.09 -20.69 -6.56
C SER A 359 19.16 -20.67 -7.65
N SER A 360 20.41 -20.94 -7.27
CA SER A 360 21.57 -21.05 -8.17
C SER A 360 22.43 -22.24 -7.78
N ASP A 361 23.52 -22.50 -8.51
CA ASP A 361 24.52 -23.52 -8.13
C ASP A 361 25.13 -23.30 -6.73
N SER A 362 25.22 -22.04 -6.32
CA SER A 362 25.97 -21.65 -5.12
C SER A 362 25.07 -21.13 -3.99
N ASP A 363 23.81 -20.82 -4.29
CA ASP A 363 22.82 -20.40 -3.31
C ASP A 363 21.55 -21.25 -3.49
N GLN A 364 21.44 -22.29 -2.68
CA GLN A 364 20.43 -23.33 -2.79
C GLN A 364 19.63 -23.48 -1.52
N VAL A 365 18.47 -24.14 -1.64
CA VAL A 365 17.60 -24.50 -0.54
C VAL A 365 18.37 -25.15 0.61
N GLY A 366 18.25 -24.56 1.81
CA GLY A 366 18.97 -25.00 3.01
C GLY A 366 20.38 -24.45 3.15
N GLY A 367 20.84 -23.60 2.22
CA GLY A 367 22.06 -22.82 2.35
C GLY A 367 21.91 -21.70 3.40
N ALA A 368 23.04 -21.16 3.85
CA ALA A 368 23.08 -20.12 4.88
C ALA A 368 22.38 -18.83 4.43
N ASN A 369 22.38 -18.55 3.13
CA ASN A 369 21.87 -17.30 2.54
C ASN A 369 20.45 -17.42 1.97
N PHE A 370 19.85 -18.59 2.04
CA PHE A 370 18.59 -18.91 1.37
C PHE A 370 17.32 -18.21 1.94
N GLY A 371 17.41 -17.39 2.96
CA GLY A 371 16.22 -16.83 3.64
C GLY A 371 15.47 -15.74 2.85
N ASP A 372 16.07 -15.11 1.83
CA ASP A 372 15.48 -14.07 0.97
C ASP A 372 15.27 -14.54 -0.49
N ASN A 373 15.49 -15.81 -0.75
CA ASN A 373 15.29 -16.43 -2.06
C ASN A 373 13.82 -16.70 -2.39
N THR A 374 12.90 -16.42 -1.48
CA THR A 374 11.50 -16.73 -1.63
C THR A 374 10.63 -15.47 -1.57
N PHE A 375 9.61 -15.44 -2.42
CA PHE A 375 8.59 -14.42 -2.41
C PHE A 375 7.21 -15.06 -2.54
N GLU A 376 6.19 -14.52 -1.89
CA GLU A 376 4.85 -15.07 -1.93
C GLU A 376 3.87 -14.18 -2.69
N ARG A 377 2.97 -14.78 -3.46
CA ARG A 377 1.84 -14.12 -4.14
C ARG A 377 0.61 -14.99 -4.06
N ASN A 378 -0.50 -14.37 -3.72
CA ASN A 378 -1.78 -15.05 -3.61
C ASN A 378 -2.81 -14.40 -4.53
N PHE A 379 -3.71 -15.21 -5.08
CA PHE A 379 -4.90 -14.76 -5.79
C PHE A 379 -6.04 -15.76 -5.60
N GLU A 380 -7.24 -15.37 -5.98
CA GLU A 380 -8.41 -16.22 -5.88
C GLU A 380 -9.12 -16.33 -7.23
N VAL A 381 -9.47 -17.55 -7.61
CA VAL A 381 -10.43 -17.79 -8.68
C VAL A 381 -11.80 -17.95 -8.05
N THR A 382 -12.72 -17.06 -8.39
CA THR A 382 -14.04 -16.95 -7.77
C THR A 382 -15.14 -17.53 -8.66
N SER A 383 -16.35 -17.63 -8.13
CA SER A 383 -17.54 -17.95 -8.89
C SER A 383 -18.18 -16.73 -9.57
N GLY A 384 -17.74 -15.51 -9.26
CA GLY A 384 -18.35 -14.31 -9.84
C GLY A 384 -17.89 -12.99 -9.23
N GLU A 385 -16.95 -12.96 -8.29
CA GLU A 385 -16.33 -11.73 -7.81
C GLU A 385 -15.10 -11.40 -8.65
N PHE A 386 -15.01 -10.18 -9.18
CA PHE A 386 -13.86 -9.68 -9.92
C PHE A 386 -13.29 -8.45 -9.21
N SER A 387 -12.02 -8.52 -8.81
CA SER A 387 -11.36 -7.47 -8.04
C SER A 387 -9.91 -7.30 -8.47
N LEU A 388 -9.51 -6.04 -8.69
CA LEU A 388 -8.10 -5.71 -8.87
C LEU A 388 -7.35 -5.81 -7.54
N ASP A 389 -7.96 -5.35 -6.45
CA ASP A 389 -7.38 -5.45 -5.10
C ASP A 389 -7.25 -6.89 -4.62
N GLY A 390 -6.21 -7.14 -3.82
CA GLY A 390 -5.95 -8.42 -3.16
C GLY A 390 -6.24 -8.42 -1.66
N ILE A 391 -6.97 -7.43 -1.14
CA ILE A 391 -7.22 -7.26 0.29
C ILE A 391 -7.78 -8.54 0.92
N GLY A 392 -7.12 -9.01 1.98
CA GLY A 392 -7.46 -10.24 2.69
C GLY A 392 -6.92 -11.52 2.03
N LEU A 393 -6.22 -11.43 0.90
CA LEU A 393 -5.52 -12.54 0.24
C LEU A 393 -4.01 -12.43 0.35
N HIS A 394 -3.48 -11.23 0.60
CA HIS A 394 -2.04 -11.03 0.70
C HIS A 394 -1.42 -11.92 1.76
N PRO A 395 -0.16 -12.36 1.58
CA PRO A 395 0.55 -13.09 2.59
C PRO A 395 0.61 -12.32 3.92
N ALA A 396 0.64 -13.06 5.03
CA ALA A 396 0.61 -12.45 6.36
C ALA A 396 1.75 -11.44 6.56
N GLY A 397 1.40 -10.23 6.96
CA GLY A 397 2.34 -9.14 7.19
C GLY A 397 2.79 -8.38 5.93
N GLN A 398 2.26 -8.72 4.75
CA GLN A 398 2.57 -8.01 3.50
C GLN A 398 1.47 -7.04 3.05
N GLU A 399 0.28 -7.13 3.61
CA GLU A 399 -0.82 -6.25 3.23
C GLU A 399 -0.57 -4.81 3.68
N VAL A 400 -0.56 -3.90 2.72
CA VAL A 400 -0.42 -2.46 2.96
C VAL A 400 -1.60 -1.74 2.31
N LEU A 401 -2.34 -1.00 3.11
CA LEU A 401 -3.51 -0.27 2.69
C LEU A 401 -3.29 1.23 2.82
N SER A 402 -3.83 1.97 1.88
CA SER A 402 -3.90 3.42 1.86
C SER A 402 -5.34 3.85 1.58
N GLY A 403 -5.55 5.13 1.38
CA GLY A 403 -6.86 5.65 1.01
C GLY A 403 -6.75 6.90 0.15
N LEU A 404 -7.74 7.06 -0.73
CA LEU A 404 -7.86 8.24 -1.55
C LEU A 404 -9.32 8.68 -1.60
N GLY A 405 -9.56 9.96 -1.34
CA GLY A 405 -10.91 10.47 -1.25
C GLY A 405 -11.06 11.96 -1.48
N SER A 406 -12.23 12.46 -1.13
CA SER A 406 -12.62 13.85 -1.33
C SER A 406 -11.69 14.85 -0.63
N ALA A 407 -11.15 14.51 0.53
CA ALA A 407 -10.21 15.35 1.27
C ALA A 407 -8.74 15.27 0.77
N SER A 408 -8.45 14.40 -0.21
CA SER A 408 -7.07 14.18 -0.67
C SER A 408 -6.52 15.29 -1.57
N PHE A 409 -7.36 16.24 -1.99
CA PHE A 409 -6.98 17.32 -2.92
C PHE A 409 -7.59 18.63 -2.48
N THR A 410 -6.78 19.66 -2.37
CA THR A 410 -7.29 21.02 -2.13
C THR A 410 -8.05 21.52 -3.35
N GLY A 411 -9.33 21.86 -3.18
CA GLY A 411 -10.22 22.34 -4.25
C GLY A 411 -10.70 21.26 -5.22
N GLY A 412 -10.55 19.99 -4.88
CA GLY A 412 -11.00 18.84 -5.69
C GLY A 412 -11.96 17.92 -4.95
N GLU A 413 -12.66 18.47 -4.00
CA GLU A 413 -13.46 17.74 -3.05
C GLU A 413 -14.68 17.05 -3.67
N ASP A 414 -15.31 17.70 -4.65
CA ASP A 414 -16.52 17.18 -5.30
C ASP A 414 -16.27 16.80 -6.75
N GLY A 415 -16.66 15.60 -7.14
CA GLY A 415 -16.57 15.08 -8.50
C GLY A 415 -15.28 14.28 -8.79
N LEU A 416 -14.46 13.96 -7.79
CA LEU A 416 -13.34 13.05 -7.94
C LEU A 416 -13.83 11.65 -8.27
N VAL A 417 -13.31 11.02 -9.35
CA VAL A 417 -13.66 9.64 -9.70
C VAL A 417 -12.48 8.72 -9.45
N CYS A 418 -12.66 7.72 -8.57
CA CYS A 418 -11.73 6.61 -8.36
C CYS A 418 -12.24 5.39 -9.15
N ALA A 419 -11.42 4.79 -10.01
CA ALA A 419 -11.86 3.71 -10.89
C ALA A 419 -10.79 2.65 -11.10
N ASN A 420 -11.22 1.39 -11.26
CA ASN A 420 -10.42 0.27 -11.73
C ASN A 420 -10.88 -0.19 -13.11
N TYR A 421 -9.94 -0.73 -13.89
CA TYR A 421 -10.21 -1.31 -15.20
C TYR A 421 -10.51 -2.80 -15.08
N TYR A 422 -11.53 -3.27 -15.81
CA TYR A 422 -11.96 -4.66 -15.85
C TYR A 422 -12.12 -5.12 -17.31
N PRO A 423 -11.22 -5.97 -17.82
CA PRO A 423 -11.39 -6.60 -19.13
C PRO A 423 -12.31 -7.80 -19.03
N LEU A 424 -13.38 -7.81 -19.79
CA LEU A 424 -14.32 -8.92 -19.86
C LEU A 424 -14.13 -9.70 -21.17
N LYS A 425 -13.94 -11.01 -21.07
CA LYS A 425 -13.80 -11.93 -22.21
C LYS A 425 -15.13 -12.45 -22.69
N GLN A 426 -16.09 -12.51 -21.78
CA GLN A 426 -17.43 -13.02 -22.05
C GLN A 426 -18.50 -12.00 -21.69
N THR A 427 -19.74 -12.27 -22.09
CA THR A 427 -20.89 -11.48 -21.61
C THR A 427 -21.15 -11.81 -20.15
N GLN A 428 -21.14 -10.80 -19.31
CA GLN A 428 -21.34 -10.90 -17.87
C GLN A 428 -22.61 -10.15 -17.44
N VAL A 429 -23.30 -10.69 -16.46
CA VAL A 429 -24.41 -10.01 -15.78
C VAL A 429 -23.87 -9.40 -14.50
N LEU A 430 -23.68 -8.08 -14.50
CA LEU A 430 -23.23 -7.37 -13.33
C LEU A 430 -24.43 -7.13 -12.38
N ASN A 431 -24.36 -7.69 -11.18
CA ASN A 431 -25.43 -7.59 -10.20
C ASN A 431 -25.24 -6.40 -9.26
N SER A 432 -24.01 -6.18 -8.83
CA SER A 432 -23.64 -5.08 -7.95
C SER A 432 -22.15 -4.77 -8.00
N VAL A 433 -21.81 -3.61 -7.50
CA VAL A 433 -20.42 -3.21 -7.25
C VAL A 433 -20.27 -2.93 -5.77
N ARG A 434 -19.31 -3.61 -5.12
CA ARG A 434 -18.91 -3.34 -3.74
C ARG A 434 -17.72 -2.40 -3.72
N THR A 435 -17.81 -1.35 -2.93
CA THR A 435 -16.73 -0.39 -2.74
C THR A 435 -16.39 -0.31 -1.25
N TYR A 436 -15.12 -0.50 -0.91
CA TYR A 436 -14.63 -0.36 0.45
C TYR A 436 -14.19 1.08 0.71
N ILE A 437 -14.56 1.56 1.88
CA ILE A 437 -14.23 2.91 2.35
C ILE A 437 -13.45 2.83 3.65
N ASP A 438 -12.63 3.84 3.92
CA ASP A 438 -11.97 3.97 5.21
C ASP A 438 -12.95 4.58 6.23
N PRO A 439 -13.35 3.83 7.27
CA PRO A 439 -14.30 4.32 8.26
C PRO A 439 -13.81 5.52 9.07
N LEU A 440 -12.48 5.70 9.19
CA LEU A 440 -11.90 6.81 9.95
C LEU A 440 -11.92 8.13 9.17
N ASN A 441 -11.90 8.03 7.83
CA ASN A 441 -11.86 9.17 6.91
C ASN A 441 -13.10 9.25 6.01
N SER A 442 -14.21 8.64 6.44
CA SER A 442 -15.50 8.70 5.72
C SER A 442 -16.63 9.06 6.67
N SER A 443 -17.60 9.83 6.15
CA SER A 443 -18.72 10.36 6.91
C SER A 443 -20.05 9.91 6.30
N ALA A 444 -21.00 9.54 7.15
CA ALA A 444 -22.37 9.33 6.72
C ALA A 444 -22.97 10.65 6.18
N GLY A 445 -23.60 10.60 5.02
CA GLY A 445 -24.10 11.78 4.31
C GLY A 445 -23.21 12.21 3.13
N ALA A 446 -22.00 11.68 2.97
CA ALA A 446 -21.27 11.78 1.71
C ALA A 446 -22.06 11.12 0.58
N GLU A 447 -21.98 11.68 -0.61
CA GLU A 447 -22.76 11.22 -1.76
C GLU A 447 -21.86 10.62 -2.83
N ILE A 448 -22.35 9.59 -3.53
CA ILE A 448 -21.60 8.81 -4.48
C ILE A 448 -22.42 8.50 -5.71
N ILE A 449 -21.80 8.56 -6.90
CA ILE A 449 -22.35 8.04 -8.15
C ILE A 449 -21.43 6.93 -8.66
N LEU A 450 -21.98 5.76 -8.97
CA LEU A 450 -21.29 4.65 -9.60
C LEU A 450 -21.36 4.77 -11.13
N TYR A 451 -20.23 4.60 -11.78
CA TYR A 451 -20.10 4.50 -13.24
C TYR A 451 -19.57 3.14 -13.68
N VAL A 452 -20.17 2.60 -14.74
CA VAL A 452 -19.56 1.57 -15.58
C VAL A 452 -19.41 2.17 -16.97
N ILE A 453 -18.18 2.38 -17.42
CA ILE A 453 -17.88 3.16 -18.62
C ILE A 453 -16.80 2.47 -19.46
N ASP A 454 -16.94 2.47 -20.77
CA ASP A 454 -15.89 1.93 -21.64
C ASP A 454 -14.59 2.76 -21.54
N SER A 455 -13.46 2.11 -21.81
CA SER A 455 -12.14 2.71 -21.60
C SER A 455 -11.89 3.98 -22.40
N LEU A 456 -12.43 4.08 -23.62
CA LEU A 456 -12.26 5.25 -24.47
C LEU A 456 -13.07 6.44 -23.94
N SER A 457 -14.31 6.21 -23.52
CA SER A 457 -15.18 7.23 -22.93
C SER A 457 -14.62 7.71 -21.60
N PHE A 458 -14.08 6.80 -20.78
CA PHE A 458 -13.45 7.17 -19.50
C PHE A 458 -12.23 8.08 -19.72
N THR A 459 -11.28 7.68 -20.58
CA THR A 459 -10.05 8.46 -20.81
C THR A 459 -10.28 9.81 -21.47
N SER A 460 -11.42 9.99 -22.13
CA SER A 460 -11.83 11.27 -22.72
C SER A 460 -12.72 12.12 -21.80
N GLY A 461 -13.03 11.65 -20.60
CA GLY A 461 -13.94 12.33 -19.67
C GLY A 461 -15.41 12.33 -20.11
N ALA A 462 -15.76 11.45 -21.03
CA ALA A 462 -17.12 11.39 -21.59
C ALA A 462 -18.06 10.54 -20.72
N PHE A 463 -18.21 10.88 -19.42
CA PHE A 463 -19.03 10.15 -18.46
C PHE A 463 -20.51 10.04 -18.87
N GLY A 464 -21.02 10.98 -19.68
CA GLY A 464 -22.36 10.88 -20.26
C GLY A 464 -22.55 9.69 -21.23
N ASN A 465 -21.47 9.01 -21.65
CA ASN A 465 -21.51 7.80 -22.46
C ASN A 465 -21.37 6.52 -21.63
N ALA A 466 -21.41 6.61 -20.30
CA ALA A 466 -21.34 5.43 -19.44
C ALA A 466 -22.44 4.43 -19.80
N VAL A 467 -22.11 3.14 -19.81
CA VAL A 467 -23.09 2.07 -20.04
C VAL A 467 -24.03 1.90 -18.85
N PHE A 468 -23.58 2.36 -17.68
CA PHE A 468 -24.39 2.47 -16.47
C PHE A 468 -23.93 3.67 -15.63
N THR A 469 -24.90 4.39 -15.12
CA THR A 469 -24.74 5.44 -14.11
C THR A 469 -25.81 5.21 -13.05
N SER A 470 -25.39 5.10 -11.78
CA SER A 470 -26.36 4.95 -10.70
C SER A 470 -27.11 6.26 -10.40
N ASP A 471 -28.21 6.15 -9.67
CA ASP A 471 -28.72 7.29 -8.92
C ASP A 471 -27.71 7.72 -7.86
N LEU A 472 -27.87 8.95 -7.35
CA LEU A 472 -27.06 9.47 -6.25
C LEU A 472 -27.29 8.64 -4.99
N TYR A 473 -26.24 8.07 -4.45
CA TYR A 473 -26.27 7.27 -3.23
C TYR A 473 -25.65 8.05 -2.06
N SER A 474 -26.40 8.22 -0.98
CA SER A 474 -25.87 8.84 0.23
C SER A 474 -25.41 7.77 1.21
N LEU A 475 -24.14 7.83 1.62
CA LEU A 475 -23.55 6.91 2.61
C LEU A 475 -24.34 6.94 3.92
N THR A 476 -24.70 5.77 4.39
CA THR A 476 -25.39 5.61 5.68
C THR A 476 -24.38 5.44 6.82
N THR A 477 -24.83 5.62 8.06
CA THR A 477 -24.02 5.30 9.24
C THR A 477 -23.61 3.82 9.27
N ASN A 478 -24.44 2.93 8.71
CA ASN A 478 -24.11 1.51 8.62
C ASN A 478 -22.94 1.29 7.65
N ASP A 479 -22.95 1.91 6.47
CA ASP A 479 -21.89 1.75 5.46
C ASP A 479 -20.54 2.18 6.03
N VAL A 480 -20.50 3.32 6.71
CA VAL A 480 -19.30 3.80 7.39
C VAL A 480 -18.87 2.82 8.50
N SER A 481 -19.82 2.30 9.28
CA SER A 481 -19.50 1.37 10.38
C SER A 481 -18.93 0.03 9.90
N VAL A 482 -19.44 -0.49 8.75
CA VAL A 482 -18.95 -1.78 8.19
C VAL A 482 -17.77 -1.59 7.25
N GLY A 483 -17.47 -0.36 6.83
CA GLY A 483 -16.34 -0.02 5.96
C GLY A 483 -16.56 -0.33 4.48
N TYR A 484 -17.78 -0.53 4.03
CA TYR A 484 -18.11 -0.71 2.61
C TYR A 484 -19.58 -0.42 2.34
N PHE A 485 -19.89 -0.25 1.04
CA PHE A 485 -21.27 -0.20 0.55
C PHE A 485 -21.40 -1.02 -0.74
N ASP A 486 -22.63 -1.51 -1.00
CA ASP A 486 -22.98 -2.26 -2.20
C ASP A 486 -23.96 -1.44 -3.05
N MET A 487 -23.62 -1.22 -4.33
CA MET A 487 -24.50 -0.54 -5.28
C MET A 487 -25.04 -1.54 -6.31
N PRO A 488 -26.35 -1.79 -6.36
CA PRO A 488 -26.93 -2.64 -7.38
C PRO A 488 -26.83 -1.97 -8.76
N THR A 489 -26.58 -2.78 -9.79
CA THR A 489 -26.46 -2.33 -11.18
C THR A 489 -27.68 -2.75 -11.98
N THR A 490 -28.86 -2.25 -11.58
CA THR A 490 -30.12 -2.55 -12.23
C THR A 490 -30.59 -1.42 -13.13
N LEU A 491 -31.10 -1.77 -14.31
CA LEU A 491 -31.68 -0.86 -15.28
C LEU A 491 -33.19 -1.06 -15.36
N LEU A 492 -33.92 0.03 -15.53
CA LEU A 492 -35.36 -0.03 -15.77
C LEU A 492 -35.59 -0.66 -17.15
N SER A 493 -36.11 -1.89 -17.19
CA SER A 493 -36.39 -2.63 -18.42
C SER A 493 -37.80 -2.51 -18.92
N GLY A 494 -38.73 -2.09 -18.04
CA GLY A 494 -40.12 -1.94 -18.43
C GLY A 494 -40.94 -1.18 -17.40
N TRP A 495 -42.07 -0.66 -17.85
CA TRP A 495 -43.07 -0.01 -17.05
C TRP A 495 -44.46 -0.54 -17.41
N ASP A 496 -45.21 -1.05 -16.42
CA ASP A 496 -46.60 -1.43 -16.58
C ASP A 496 -47.50 -0.29 -16.07
N PRO A 497 -48.12 0.48 -17.00
CA PRO A 497 -48.96 1.60 -16.61
C PRO A 497 -50.30 1.17 -16.00
N VAL A 498 -50.69 -0.11 -16.16
CA VAL A 498 -51.98 -0.61 -15.61
C VAL A 498 -51.83 -0.92 -14.14
N ASN A 499 -50.72 -1.56 -13.76
CA ASN A 499 -50.46 -1.94 -12.38
C ASN A 499 -49.54 -0.96 -11.65
N ASN A 500 -49.05 0.08 -12.33
CA ASN A 500 -48.07 1.06 -11.82
C ASN A 500 -46.80 0.39 -11.25
N THR A 501 -46.28 -0.59 -11.99
CA THR A 501 -45.12 -1.37 -11.59
C THR A 501 -43.97 -1.23 -12.61
N SER A 502 -42.72 -1.13 -12.09
CA SER A 502 -41.49 -1.11 -12.88
C SER A 502 -40.88 -2.51 -12.91
N THR A 503 -40.34 -2.88 -14.06
CA THR A 503 -39.52 -4.07 -14.19
C THR A 503 -38.06 -3.64 -14.29
N TRP A 504 -37.19 -4.26 -13.49
CA TRP A 504 -35.77 -3.97 -13.42
C TRP A 504 -35.01 -5.21 -13.86
N GLU A 505 -33.93 -5.00 -14.59
CA GLU A 505 -33.00 -6.06 -15.02
C GLU A 505 -31.58 -5.67 -14.66
N ASN A 506 -30.76 -6.66 -14.32
CA ASN A 506 -29.34 -6.44 -14.06
C ASN A 506 -28.61 -6.02 -15.34
N LEU A 507 -27.53 -5.25 -15.17
CA LEU A 507 -26.71 -4.75 -16.27
C LEU A 507 -26.00 -5.90 -16.98
N ASN A 508 -26.23 -6.03 -18.28
CA ASN A 508 -25.50 -6.97 -19.14
C ASN A 508 -24.30 -6.25 -19.79
N LEU A 509 -23.09 -6.72 -19.52
CA LEU A 509 -21.85 -6.21 -20.10
C LEU A 509 -21.37 -7.16 -21.19
N SER A 510 -21.17 -6.65 -22.40
CA SER A 510 -20.55 -7.41 -23.49
C SER A 510 -19.05 -7.56 -23.27
N PRO A 511 -18.38 -8.53 -23.96
CA PRO A 511 -16.91 -8.59 -23.96
C PRO A 511 -16.29 -7.23 -24.31
N GLY A 512 -15.31 -6.78 -23.54
CA GLY A 512 -14.68 -5.47 -23.70
C GLY A 512 -14.00 -4.99 -22.43
N GLY A 513 -13.41 -3.81 -22.49
CA GLY A 513 -12.74 -3.19 -21.34
C GLY A 513 -13.58 -2.07 -20.73
N TYR A 514 -13.78 -2.13 -19.43
CA TYR A 514 -14.58 -1.17 -18.69
C TYR A 514 -13.80 -0.60 -17.52
N TYR A 515 -13.89 0.73 -17.32
CA TYR A 515 -13.60 1.32 -16.03
C TYR A 515 -14.87 1.31 -15.19
N VAL A 516 -14.74 0.78 -13.97
CA VAL A 516 -15.80 0.81 -12.97
C VAL A 516 -15.29 1.65 -11.82
N GLY A 517 -16.02 2.72 -11.52
CA GLY A 517 -15.54 3.72 -10.58
C GLY A 517 -16.66 4.46 -9.88
N VAL A 518 -16.28 5.13 -8.83
CA VAL A 518 -17.15 5.94 -7.99
C VAL A 518 -16.73 7.40 -8.03
N GLU A 519 -17.69 8.26 -8.30
CA GLU A 519 -17.55 9.71 -8.19
C GLU A 519 -17.97 10.15 -6.79
N LEU A 520 -17.15 10.96 -6.16
CA LEU A 520 -17.25 11.29 -4.75
C LEU A 520 -17.71 12.74 -4.57
N PHE A 521 -18.66 12.95 -3.66
CA PHE A 521 -19.17 14.28 -3.30
C PHE A 521 -19.18 14.44 -1.78
N SER A 522 -18.42 15.42 -1.31
CA SER A 522 -18.28 15.77 0.11
C SER A 522 -19.23 16.86 0.57
N GLY A 523 -20.00 17.45 -0.36
CA GLY A 523 -20.80 18.65 -0.06
C GLY A 523 -19.92 19.83 0.34
N GLY A 524 -18.78 20.01 -0.36
CA GLY A 524 -17.81 21.07 -0.09
C GLY A 524 -17.00 20.83 1.19
N GLY A 525 -16.60 19.59 1.47
CA GLY A 525 -15.79 19.22 2.64
C GLY A 525 -16.59 19.06 3.94
N THR A 526 -17.92 18.89 3.85
CA THR A 526 -18.76 18.67 5.02
C THR A 526 -18.82 17.18 5.40
N TYR A 527 -18.78 16.30 4.40
CA TYR A 527 -18.90 14.85 4.54
C TYR A 527 -17.81 14.17 3.70
N ASP A 528 -16.65 13.99 4.25
CA ASP A 528 -15.58 13.32 3.51
C ASP A 528 -15.89 11.85 3.25
N VAL A 529 -15.34 11.34 2.16
CA VAL A 529 -15.35 9.92 1.81
C VAL A 529 -14.00 9.53 1.21
N THR A 530 -13.43 8.45 1.73
CA THR A 530 -12.13 7.91 1.31
C THR A 530 -12.29 6.46 0.88
N ILE A 531 -11.93 6.17 -0.37
CA ILE A 531 -11.91 4.81 -0.92
C ILE A 531 -10.63 4.13 -0.48
N VAL A 532 -10.74 2.90 -0.01
CA VAL A 532 -9.57 2.08 0.35
C VAL A 532 -8.77 1.75 -0.91
N ASP A 533 -7.46 1.91 -0.83
CA ASP A 533 -6.50 1.69 -1.89
C ASP A 533 -5.48 0.62 -1.43
N ASP A 534 -5.46 -0.51 -2.11
CA ASP A 534 -4.49 -1.58 -1.88
C ASP A 534 -3.18 -1.22 -2.59
N VAL A 535 -2.20 -0.84 -1.81
CA VAL A 535 -0.87 -0.45 -2.29
C VAL A 535 0.16 -1.58 -2.17
N THR A 536 -0.29 -2.79 -1.80
CA THR A 536 0.57 -3.96 -1.61
C THR A 536 1.22 -4.40 -2.92
N VAL A 537 0.50 -4.29 -4.03
CA VAL A 537 0.95 -4.71 -5.35
C VAL A 537 0.86 -3.53 -6.31
N GLY A 538 2.02 -3.07 -6.79
CA GLY A 538 2.07 -2.05 -7.82
C GLY A 538 1.36 -2.53 -9.09
N GLN A 539 0.48 -1.70 -9.63
CA GLN A 539 -0.36 -2.04 -10.78
C GLN A 539 0.06 -1.25 -12.03
N PRO A 540 -0.15 -1.77 -13.23
CA PRO A 540 0.11 -1.02 -14.47
C PRO A 540 -0.66 0.30 -14.51
N ALA A 541 -0.10 1.31 -15.14
CA ALA A 541 -0.64 2.66 -15.20
C ALA A 541 -2.10 2.76 -15.70
N TRP A 542 -2.54 1.80 -16.51
CA TRP A 542 -3.90 1.77 -17.07
C TRP A 542 -4.92 1.05 -16.20
N SER A 543 -4.49 0.24 -15.23
CA SER A 543 -5.36 -0.67 -14.49
C SER A 543 -6.21 0.01 -13.43
N SER A 544 -5.76 1.15 -12.90
CA SER A 544 -6.54 1.98 -12.00
C SER A 544 -6.28 3.46 -12.24
N ALA A 545 -7.29 4.28 -12.04
CA ALA A 545 -7.23 5.67 -12.43
C ALA A 545 -8.02 6.57 -11.49
N VAL A 546 -7.60 7.83 -11.44
CA VAL A 546 -8.29 8.92 -10.78
C VAL A 546 -8.62 9.98 -11.80
N TRP A 547 -9.89 10.32 -11.94
CA TRP A 547 -10.31 11.48 -12.71
C TRP A 547 -10.50 12.67 -11.79
N ILE A 548 -9.77 13.74 -12.05
CA ILE A 548 -9.92 15.01 -11.35
C ILE A 548 -10.83 15.93 -12.15
N PRO A 549 -11.91 16.48 -11.57
CA PRO A 549 -12.84 17.36 -12.26
C PRO A 549 -12.13 18.54 -12.92
N GLN A 550 -12.53 18.86 -14.16
CA GLN A 550 -11.99 19.95 -14.97
C GLN A 550 -10.50 19.83 -15.32
N ASP A 551 -9.89 18.69 -15.04
CA ASP A 551 -8.51 18.36 -15.39
C ASP A 551 -8.50 17.11 -16.27
N GLN A 552 -7.97 16.00 -15.81
CA GLN A 552 -7.77 14.79 -16.61
C GLN A 552 -7.71 13.53 -15.75
N ALA A 553 -7.59 12.38 -16.41
CA ALA A 553 -7.34 11.12 -15.74
C ALA A 553 -5.84 10.96 -15.41
N TYR A 554 -5.56 10.53 -14.20
CA TYR A 554 -4.24 10.15 -13.74
C TYR A 554 -4.22 8.68 -13.36
N THR A 555 -3.08 8.00 -13.51
CA THR A 555 -2.94 6.65 -12.98
C THR A 555 -2.90 6.70 -11.45
N ASN A 556 -3.52 5.71 -10.81
CA ASN A 556 -3.33 5.47 -9.38
C ASN A 556 -2.06 4.63 -9.12
N GLY A 557 -1.74 3.69 -10.01
CA GLY A 557 -0.60 2.77 -9.84
C GLY A 557 -0.81 1.67 -8.81
N ASN A 558 -1.96 1.65 -8.14
CA ASN A 558 -2.38 0.71 -7.10
C ASN A 558 -3.76 0.12 -7.44
N ALA A 559 -4.46 -0.46 -6.49
CA ALA A 559 -5.76 -1.06 -6.71
C ALA A 559 -6.81 -0.51 -5.73
N PHE A 560 -7.76 0.29 -6.22
CA PHE A 560 -8.91 0.66 -5.39
C PHE A 560 -9.73 -0.59 -5.03
N ALA A 561 -10.22 -0.63 -3.80
CA ALA A 561 -11.08 -1.72 -3.35
C ALA A 561 -12.52 -1.54 -3.88
N ILE A 562 -12.65 -1.64 -5.22
CA ILE A 562 -13.91 -1.57 -5.97
C ILE A 562 -14.08 -2.90 -6.67
N ARG A 563 -15.08 -3.69 -6.30
CA ARG A 563 -15.23 -5.09 -6.70
C ARG A 563 -16.53 -5.32 -7.47
N LEU A 564 -16.44 -6.02 -8.59
CA LEU A 564 -17.59 -6.44 -9.38
C LEU A 564 -18.16 -7.75 -8.87
N ASN A 565 -19.48 -7.86 -8.82
CA ASN A 565 -20.19 -9.08 -8.47
C ASN A 565 -21.06 -9.55 -9.63
N PHE A 566 -20.63 -10.63 -10.31
CA PHE A 566 -21.34 -11.33 -11.37
C PHE A 566 -22.06 -12.58 -10.89
N GLY A 567 -21.79 -13.05 -9.67
CA GLY A 567 -22.40 -14.25 -9.10
C GLY A 567 -23.92 -14.13 -9.06
N ALA A 568 -24.63 -15.25 -9.09
CA ALA A 568 -26.06 -15.25 -8.76
C ALA A 568 -26.20 -14.45 -7.46
N ASN A 569 -27.04 -13.40 -7.50
CA ASN A 569 -27.22 -12.49 -6.39
C ASN A 569 -27.05 -13.23 -5.05
N VAL A 570 -25.86 -13.25 -4.49
CA VAL A 570 -25.66 -13.15 -3.07
C VAL A 570 -25.86 -11.67 -2.72
N GLY A 571 -26.80 -11.04 -3.44
CA GLY A 571 -27.50 -9.95 -2.87
C GLY A 571 -27.93 -10.50 -1.55
N ILE A 572 -27.57 -9.86 -0.48
CA ILE A 572 -28.37 -9.96 0.71
C ILE A 572 -29.77 -10.02 0.18
N ASN A 573 -30.34 -11.25 0.13
CA ASN A 573 -31.76 -11.37 0.17
C ASN A 573 -32.10 -10.70 1.50
N GLU A 574 -32.25 -9.40 1.49
CA GLU A 574 -32.88 -8.65 2.57
C GLU A 574 -34.26 -9.20 2.88
N ASN A 575 -34.62 -10.34 2.31
CA ASN A 575 -35.90 -10.98 2.51
C ASN A 575 -35.87 -12.52 2.56
N VAL A 576 -34.77 -13.16 2.88
CA VAL A 576 -34.89 -14.35 3.73
C VAL A 576 -34.38 -13.92 5.11
N THR A 577 -35.05 -12.93 5.68
CA THR A 577 -34.98 -12.71 7.11
C THR A 577 -35.24 -14.06 7.72
N ASN A 578 -34.29 -14.56 8.50
CA ASN A 578 -34.53 -15.66 9.40
C ASN A 578 -35.61 -15.15 10.39
N ASN A 579 -36.84 -15.16 9.94
CA ASN A 579 -37.99 -14.67 10.71
C ASN A 579 -38.22 -15.68 11.81
N VAL A 580 -37.52 -15.49 12.91
CA VAL A 580 -37.74 -16.21 14.15
C VAL A 580 -38.76 -15.39 14.95
N SER A 581 -39.88 -15.99 15.24
CA SER A 581 -40.88 -15.38 16.15
C SER A 581 -40.79 -16.09 17.50
N ILE A 582 -40.63 -15.29 18.55
CA ILE A 582 -40.47 -15.76 19.93
C ILE A 582 -41.57 -15.11 20.78
N TYR A 583 -42.54 -15.89 21.26
CA TYR A 583 -43.65 -15.38 22.02
C TYR A 583 -44.25 -16.39 23.00
N PRO A 584 -44.91 -15.90 24.08
CA PRO A 584 -44.97 -14.51 24.53
C PRO A 584 -43.65 -14.05 25.16
N ASN A 585 -43.33 -12.78 25.05
CA ASN A 585 -42.23 -12.16 25.77
C ASN A 585 -42.76 -10.86 26.44
N PRO A 586 -42.90 -10.80 27.77
CA PRO A 586 -42.49 -11.77 28.79
C PRO A 586 -43.29 -13.08 28.79
N THR A 587 -42.66 -14.16 29.24
CA THR A 587 -43.27 -15.50 29.40
C THR A 587 -43.37 -15.88 30.89
N SER A 588 -44.38 -16.67 31.26
CA SER A 588 -44.49 -17.28 32.59
C SER A 588 -44.34 -18.79 32.55
N ASP A 589 -45.00 -19.45 31.64
CA ASP A 589 -45.12 -20.91 31.65
C ASP A 589 -44.58 -21.55 30.38
N VAL A 590 -44.84 -20.91 29.23
CA VAL A 590 -44.60 -21.51 27.91
C VAL A 590 -44.10 -20.46 26.95
N LEU A 591 -42.99 -20.80 26.27
CA LEU A 591 -42.38 -20.01 25.23
C LEU A 591 -42.47 -20.75 23.91
N ASN A 592 -43.01 -20.10 22.89
CA ASN A 592 -43.12 -20.63 21.53
C ASN A 592 -42.08 -19.96 20.66
N ILE A 593 -41.33 -20.76 19.92
CA ILE A 593 -40.36 -20.31 18.93
C ILE A 593 -40.75 -20.91 17.59
N SER A 594 -40.85 -20.09 16.57
CA SER A 594 -41.11 -20.51 15.19
C SER A 594 -40.13 -19.87 14.25
N THR A 595 -39.74 -20.58 13.19
CA THR A 595 -38.86 -20.08 12.12
C THR A 595 -39.50 -20.34 10.76
N ASN A 596 -39.19 -19.49 9.80
CA ASN A 596 -39.58 -19.68 8.40
C ASN A 596 -38.64 -20.66 7.65
N SER A 597 -37.56 -21.12 8.27
CA SER A 597 -36.68 -22.15 7.71
C SER A 597 -37.37 -23.53 7.77
N ASN A 598 -37.29 -24.26 6.67
CA ASN A 598 -37.69 -25.67 6.61
C ASN A 598 -36.55 -26.62 7.02
N ASP A 599 -35.36 -26.08 7.24
CA ASP A 599 -34.19 -26.84 7.66
C ASP A 599 -34.10 -26.99 9.17
N LEU A 600 -33.27 -27.92 9.60
CA LEU A 600 -33.04 -28.16 11.02
C LEU A 600 -32.41 -26.92 11.67
N SER A 601 -33.12 -26.38 12.68
CA SER A 601 -32.67 -25.24 13.49
C SER A 601 -32.23 -25.72 14.86
N GLU A 602 -31.16 -25.12 15.41
CA GLU A 602 -30.71 -25.32 16.78
C GLU A 602 -31.20 -24.17 17.66
N LEU A 603 -31.91 -24.49 18.74
CA LEU A 603 -32.34 -23.54 19.77
C LEU A 603 -31.44 -23.65 20.99
N ILE A 604 -30.81 -22.56 21.40
CA ILE A 604 -30.02 -22.47 22.62
C ILE A 604 -30.59 -21.37 23.51
N ILE A 605 -30.90 -21.69 24.77
CA ILE A 605 -31.29 -20.68 25.76
C ILE A 605 -30.21 -20.60 26.83
N LYS A 606 -29.78 -19.39 27.15
CA LYS A 606 -28.74 -19.10 28.14
C LYS A 606 -29.27 -18.17 29.21
N ASP A 607 -28.84 -18.37 30.45
CA ASP A 607 -29.04 -17.37 31.51
C ASP A 607 -28.10 -16.14 31.33
N ILE A 608 -28.26 -15.14 32.15
CA ILE A 608 -27.44 -13.90 32.10
C ILE A 608 -25.94 -14.13 32.34
N THR A 609 -25.54 -15.30 32.84
CA THR A 609 -24.14 -15.66 33.05
C THR A 609 -23.54 -16.38 31.84
N GLY A 610 -24.36 -16.63 30.80
CA GLY A 610 -23.97 -17.37 29.61
C GLY A 610 -24.10 -18.89 29.74
N LYS A 611 -24.59 -19.39 30.88
CA LYS A 611 -24.81 -20.82 31.08
C LYS A 611 -26.01 -21.29 30.25
N ILE A 612 -25.82 -22.34 29.45
CA ILE A 612 -26.89 -22.97 28.67
C ILE A 612 -27.87 -23.67 29.63
N VAL A 613 -29.13 -23.28 29.57
CA VAL A 613 -30.24 -23.85 30.32
C VAL A 613 -31.15 -24.74 29.46
N PHE A 614 -31.10 -24.55 28.13
CA PHE A 614 -31.81 -25.38 27.16
C PHE A 614 -31.05 -25.42 25.83
N ASN A 615 -31.00 -26.62 25.23
CA ASN A 615 -30.48 -26.80 23.87
C ASN A 615 -31.27 -27.92 23.19
N LYS A 616 -31.84 -27.64 22.01
CA LYS A 616 -32.57 -28.65 21.24
C LYS A 616 -32.67 -28.23 19.76
N ASN A 617 -32.62 -29.22 18.88
CA ASN A 617 -32.91 -29.04 17.46
C ASN A 617 -34.40 -29.16 17.19
N PHE A 618 -34.88 -28.38 16.24
CA PHE A 618 -36.28 -28.36 15.78
C PHE A 618 -36.36 -27.98 14.31
N ASN A 619 -37.47 -28.22 13.67
CA ASN A 619 -37.67 -27.79 12.27
C ASN A 619 -38.35 -26.42 12.24
N THR A 620 -39.66 -26.36 12.07
CA THR A 620 -40.39 -25.09 11.87
C THR A 620 -40.84 -24.41 13.16
N ASN A 621 -41.07 -25.18 14.24
CA ASN A 621 -41.50 -24.64 15.53
C ASN A 621 -41.11 -25.54 16.70
N ILE A 622 -40.97 -24.94 17.88
CA ILE A 622 -40.74 -25.61 19.14
C ILE A 622 -41.40 -24.84 20.27
N THR A 623 -41.89 -25.59 21.26
CA THR A 623 -42.43 -25.02 22.49
C THR A 623 -41.53 -25.44 23.66
N VAL A 624 -41.14 -24.45 24.47
CA VAL A 624 -40.30 -24.66 25.66
C VAL A 624 -41.13 -24.33 26.90
N ASN A 625 -41.16 -25.29 27.84
CA ASN A 625 -41.75 -25.02 29.16
C ASN A 625 -40.78 -24.21 30.01
N THR A 626 -41.17 -23.01 30.43
CA THR A 626 -40.39 -22.07 31.23
C THR A 626 -40.83 -21.98 32.67
N GLU A 627 -41.87 -22.73 33.10
CA GLU A 627 -42.44 -22.74 34.45
C GLU A 627 -41.38 -22.92 35.56
N ASN A 628 -40.38 -23.74 35.30
CA ASN A 628 -39.30 -24.05 36.26
C ASN A 628 -38.06 -23.14 36.10
N TYR A 629 -38.10 -22.13 35.25
CA TYR A 629 -37.01 -21.21 35.09
C TYR A 629 -37.05 -20.14 36.20
N ALA A 630 -35.85 -19.73 36.64
CA ALA A 630 -35.80 -18.59 37.57
C ALA A 630 -36.28 -17.32 36.88
N LYS A 631 -37.06 -16.52 37.63
CA LYS A 631 -37.50 -15.20 37.09
C LYS A 631 -36.29 -14.35 36.75
N GLY A 632 -36.32 -13.79 35.55
CA GLY A 632 -35.21 -12.99 35.06
C GLY A 632 -35.08 -12.96 33.54
N VAL A 633 -33.94 -12.48 33.07
CA VAL A 633 -33.60 -12.32 31.64
C VAL A 633 -32.82 -13.53 31.15
N TYR A 634 -33.18 -14.02 29.97
CA TYR A 634 -32.48 -15.08 29.25
C TYR A 634 -32.18 -14.62 27.83
N LEU A 635 -31.11 -15.16 27.24
CA LEU A 635 -30.73 -14.98 25.85
C LEU A 635 -31.10 -16.23 25.06
N ILE A 636 -31.74 -16.05 23.94
CA ILE A 636 -32.11 -17.11 23.01
C ILE A 636 -31.36 -16.94 21.71
N ASP A 637 -30.67 -17.99 21.29
CA ASP A 637 -30.05 -18.09 19.98
C ASP A 637 -30.77 -19.16 19.18
N VAL A 638 -31.25 -18.82 17.99
CA VAL A 638 -31.78 -19.74 16.99
C VAL A 638 -30.86 -19.76 15.80
N LYS A 639 -30.21 -20.88 15.55
CA LYS A 639 -29.23 -21.06 14.48
C LYS A 639 -29.76 -22.03 13.43
N ASN A 640 -29.71 -21.67 12.16
CA ASN A 640 -30.03 -22.52 11.01
C ASN A 640 -29.16 -22.12 9.80
N ASN A 641 -29.48 -22.65 8.61
CA ASN A 641 -28.78 -22.34 7.36
C ASN A 641 -28.94 -20.86 6.90
N LEU A 642 -29.91 -20.11 7.44
CA LEU A 642 -30.15 -18.70 7.16
C LEU A 642 -29.39 -17.77 8.12
N GLY A 643 -28.65 -18.31 9.10
CA GLY A 643 -27.88 -17.55 10.08
C GLY A 643 -28.30 -17.79 11.53
N ILE A 644 -27.88 -16.88 12.41
CA ILE A 644 -28.19 -16.91 13.85
C ILE A 644 -29.04 -15.68 14.17
N VAL A 645 -30.20 -15.91 14.82
CA VAL A 645 -31.02 -14.86 15.43
C VAL A 645 -30.88 -14.97 16.95
N SER A 646 -30.49 -13.86 17.58
CA SER A 646 -30.34 -13.76 19.03
C SER A 646 -31.35 -12.77 19.58
N GLU A 647 -32.18 -13.21 20.53
CA GLU A 647 -33.17 -12.38 21.19
C GLU A 647 -33.09 -12.51 22.71
N LYS A 648 -33.57 -11.46 23.38
CA LYS A 648 -33.70 -11.40 24.83
C LYS A 648 -35.15 -11.63 25.24
N ILE A 649 -35.38 -12.58 26.14
CA ILE A 649 -36.67 -12.82 26.76
C ILE A 649 -36.64 -12.55 28.25
N THR A 650 -37.82 -12.29 28.80
CA THR A 650 -38.04 -12.15 30.24
C THR A 650 -38.98 -13.23 30.75
N VAL A 651 -38.55 -14.00 31.76
CA VAL A 651 -39.41 -14.96 32.48
C VAL A 651 -39.96 -14.27 33.74
N GLN A 652 -41.27 -14.32 33.97
CA GLN A 652 -41.98 -13.65 35.08
C GLN A 652 -42.54 -14.61 36.11
#